data_8a73de210596a77b2e291dfa631bc700
#
_entry.id   8a73de210596a77b2e291dfa631bc700
#
_cell.length_a   1.000
_cell.length_b   1.000
_cell.length_c   1.000
_cell.angle_alpha   90.00
_cell.angle_beta   90.00
_cell.angle_gamma   90.00
#
_symmetry.space_group_name_H-M   'P 1'
#
loop_
_entity.id
_entity.type
_entity.pdbx_description
1 polymer ?
#
loop_
_entity_poly.entity_id
_entity_poly.type
_entity_poly.pdbx_seq_one_letter_code
_entity_poly.pdbx_strand_id
1 'polypeptide(L)'
;MRILARLALAALVLVAAALIALAIALPRYVKSDAVRARVESAAEEALEREVRYADLDVGLFPPSLVVVGLSVAGPTPQAPPALEAKEIALQLALAPLLARAVVIDSLVTRGAKIRLVRSAEGVEVPLPPSPPDPGEEPVEEGGGLTFAVREVELPDAKLIFEDRAVSPPVTWELSNVGMRVRGNSPDEPFDVELAVEMRGGGRLSGQGSVGRDGQIDLELELDAFPVDLVGHYLGDTAELAGTLTGKLTARGDAGDPDPLGFDLVLRDGDVRFDELALVGQVAIKGKLTGGLRAPTGHFEADATQAEARFGGIFAKPPGRPAKIEGRLVTRPDGRLGVDDLRVKVENLEGHGKLELGDRPRVVMNASSQDLSHAHLLFIPLAHYEFSGPVSFSDFEVLMNPLELRGEMRFDGVTARLPDMGEFELRGSLVGEGDVIRTRDLTCTVGEQVIRFEGEFRGLDGSGSYRLRVQTRQADTNRIVSAFSANNDTLHGPLDLQGDLSGSLAGPQSFAEALGGRVRFDIVAGRLRGISILEATFRRFDKTGALGFLRGLKLPGFQKPLAPGLERYYGEHFDSLGGTLEIQGGQASTPDFHLVTPTYEFALQGLIQLSDLGLDAKGELLLGEELTSSIAGLVGLKKMPLVQRVLIPIPKLGGTLTDPKPEPDFRFLLRAIAGNLPGAGALEKLRGAVRR
;
A
#
# COMPACT_ATOMS: atom_id res chain seq x y z
N MET A 1 44.69 13.45 -87.62
CA MET A 1 44.57 13.54 -86.15
C MET A 1 44.47 14.97 -85.57
N ARG A 2 45.26 15.99 -86.06
CA ARG A 2 45.24 17.38 -85.53
C ARG A 2 43.88 18.14 -85.78
N ILE A 3 43.11 17.84 -86.85
CA ILE A 3 41.85 18.47 -87.10
C ILE A 3 40.73 17.89 -86.22
N LEU A 4 40.69 16.60 -86.00
CA LEU A 4 39.75 15.92 -85.08
C LEU A 4 39.90 16.38 -83.66
N ALA A 5 41.18 16.55 -83.21
CA ALA A 5 41.47 17.05 -81.82
C ALA A 5 41.01 18.52 -81.66
N ARG A 6 41.14 19.36 -82.67
CA ARG A 6 40.65 20.77 -82.67
C ARG A 6 39.12 20.84 -82.66
N LEU A 7 38.43 19.95 -83.41
CA LEU A 7 36.98 19.86 -83.42
C LEU A 7 36.43 19.33 -82.09
N ALA A 8 37.10 18.35 -81.53
CA ALA A 8 36.74 17.84 -80.19
C ALA A 8 36.93 18.91 -79.07
N LEU A 9 38.06 19.69 -79.14
CA LEU A 9 38.32 20.80 -78.23
C LEU A 9 37.31 21.93 -78.41
N ALA A 10 36.95 22.28 -79.69
CA ALA A 10 35.90 23.30 -79.96
C ALA A 10 34.51 22.86 -79.48
N ALA A 11 34.15 21.58 -79.65
CA ALA A 11 32.90 21.03 -79.12
C ALA A 11 32.91 21.05 -77.58
N LEU A 12 34.05 20.70 -76.92
CA LEU A 12 34.17 20.75 -75.45
C LEU A 12 34.04 22.19 -74.93
N VAL A 13 34.65 23.17 -75.60
CA VAL A 13 34.54 24.59 -75.24
C VAL A 13 33.09 25.12 -75.46
N LEU A 14 32.40 24.69 -76.47
CA LEU A 14 31.00 25.04 -76.70
C LEU A 14 30.08 24.45 -75.67
N VAL A 15 30.30 23.16 -75.28
CA VAL A 15 29.53 22.53 -74.25
C VAL A 15 29.84 23.21 -72.89
N ALA A 16 31.10 23.50 -72.59
CA ALA A 16 31.46 24.24 -71.36
C ALA A 16 30.81 25.65 -71.33
N ALA A 17 30.84 26.40 -72.45
CA ALA A 17 30.19 27.70 -72.54
C ALA A 17 28.68 27.61 -72.40
N ALA A 18 28.03 26.60 -73.00
CA ALA A 18 26.61 26.33 -72.80
C ALA A 18 26.24 25.99 -71.36
N LEU A 19 27.05 25.18 -70.70
CA LEU A 19 26.89 24.86 -69.30
C LEU A 19 27.09 26.08 -68.36
N ILE A 20 28.07 26.93 -68.66
CA ILE A 20 28.27 28.20 -67.93
C ILE A 20 27.12 29.17 -68.18
N ALA A 21 26.64 29.30 -69.43
CA ALA A 21 25.46 30.10 -69.72
C ALA A 21 24.20 29.61 -69.03
N LEU A 22 23.99 28.29 -68.98
CA LEU A 22 22.93 27.64 -68.24
C LEU A 22 23.06 27.87 -66.75
N ALA A 23 24.28 27.75 -66.17
CA ALA A 23 24.59 28.00 -64.78
C ALA A 23 24.27 29.43 -64.32
N ILE A 24 24.36 30.41 -65.25
CA ILE A 24 24.05 31.81 -64.95
C ILE A 24 22.55 32.12 -65.22
N ALA A 25 21.96 31.53 -66.26
CA ALA A 25 20.59 31.82 -66.65
C ALA A 25 19.54 31.09 -65.84
N LEU A 26 19.80 29.84 -65.48
CA LEU A 26 18.87 28.98 -64.75
C LEU A 26 18.49 29.52 -63.36
N PRO A 27 19.42 29.99 -62.53
CA PRO A 27 19.08 30.55 -61.21
C PRO A 27 18.24 31.83 -61.32
N ARG A 28 18.47 32.66 -62.37
CA ARG A 28 17.68 33.86 -62.61
C ARG A 28 16.27 33.54 -63.12
N TYR A 29 16.13 32.53 -63.96
CA TYR A 29 14.86 32.08 -64.47
C TYR A 29 14.01 31.45 -63.37
N VAL A 30 14.60 30.63 -62.54
CA VAL A 30 13.91 29.96 -61.42
C VAL A 30 13.41 30.95 -60.36
N LYS A 31 14.12 32.10 -60.18
CA LYS A 31 13.65 33.16 -59.25
C LYS A 31 12.59 34.09 -59.85
N SER A 32 12.08 33.82 -61.05
CA SER A 32 11.01 34.63 -61.66
C SER A 32 9.64 34.36 -61.00
N ASP A 33 8.81 35.40 -60.92
CA ASP A 33 7.46 35.31 -60.33
C ASP A 33 6.59 34.24 -61.04
N ALA A 34 6.82 34.00 -62.31
CA ALA A 34 6.08 32.98 -63.09
C ALA A 34 6.44 31.54 -62.65
N VAL A 35 7.71 31.31 -62.34
CA VAL A 35 8.15 30.00 -61.82
C VAL A 35 7.70 29.84 -60.36
N ARG A 36 7.80 30.91 -59.56
CA ARG A 36 7.30 30.93 -58.19
C ARG A 36 5.83 30.53 -58.12
N ALA A 37 4.97 31.22 -58.85
CA ALA A 37 3.53 30.94 -58.90
C ALA A 37 3.22 29.50 -59.33
N ARG A 38 4.00 28.96 -60.28
CA ARG A 38 3.82 27.61 -60.79
C ARG A 38 4.26 26.53 -59.79
N VAL A 39 5.34 26.77 -59.04
CA VAL A 39 5.83 25.88 -57.97
C VAL A 39 4.91 25.90 -56.78
N GLU A 40 4.47 27.09 -56.34
CA GLU A 40 3.50 27.23 -55.26
C GLU A 40 2.17 26.54 -55.61
N SER A 41 1.61 26.79 -56.83
CA SER A 41 0.39 26.14 -57.28
C SER A 41 0.50 24.62 -57.37
N ALA A 42 1.63 24.09 -57.87
CA ALA A 42 1.84 22.64 -57.94
C ALA A 42 1.99 22.01 -56.54
N ALA A 43 2.64 22.73 -55.63
CA ALA A 43 2.77 22.29 -54.22
C ALA A 43 1.41 22.38 -53.48
N GLU A 44 0.63 23.44 -53.76
CA GLU A 44 -0.73 23.58 -53.20
C GLU A 44 -1.66 22.47 -53.69
N GLU A 45 -1.57 22.12 -54.98
CA GLU A 45 -2.37 21.02 -55.56
C GLU A 45 -1.98 19.67 -54.94
N ALA A 46 -0.67 19.44 -54.74
CA ALA A 46 -0.16 18.19 -54.15
C ALA A 46 -0.45 18.04 -52.65
N LEU A 47 -0.42 19.15 -51.90
CA LEU A 47 -0.59 19.14 -50.42
C LEU A 47 -2.00 19.52 -49.98
N GLU A 48 -2.87 19.96 -50.92
CA GLU A 48 -4.22 20.49 -50.65
C GLU A 48 -4.21 21.63 -49.62
N ARG A 49 -3.09 22.38 -49.55
CA ARG A 49 -2.84 23.44 -48.55
C ARG A 49 -2.05 24.57 -49.18
N GLU A 50 -2.28 25.79 -48.73
CA GLU A 50 -1.50 26.94 -49.14
C GLU A 50 0.00 26.76 -48.82
N VAL A 51 0.85 26.90 -49.83
CA VAL A 51 2.30 26.74 -49.70
C VAL A 51 2.99 28.05 -50.12
N ARG A 52 3.88 28.55 -49.30
CA ARG A 52 4.68 29.75 -49.56
C ARG A 52 6.15 29.46 -49.30
N TYR A 53 7.02 30.07 -50.06
CA TYR A 53 8.46 30.06 -49.81
C TYR A 53 9.10 31.44 -50.05
N ALA A 54 10.24 31.70 -49.39
CA ALA A 54 10.90 33.00 -49.54
C ALA A 54 11.83 33.07 -50.77
N ASP A 55 12.66 32.04 -50.99
CA ASP A 55 13.57 31.99 -52.12
C ASP A 55 13.78 30.55 -52.61
N LEU A 56 14.21 30.41 -53.87
CA LEU A 56 14.50 29.14 -54.53
C LEU A 56 15.81 29.25 -55.27
N ASP A 57 16.80 28.43 -54.87
CA ASP A 57 18.10 28.36 -55.52
C ASP A 57 18.33 27.02 -56.20
N VAL A 58 18.94 27.03 -57.37
CA VAL A 58 19.24 25.83 -58.15
C VAL A 58 20.73 25.76 -58.45
N GLY A 59 21.36 24.64 -58.08
CA GLY A 59 22.72 24.28 -58.43
C GLY A 59 22.77 23.27 -59.58
N LEU A 60 23.79 23.40 -60.45
CA LEU A 60 23.94 22.50 -61.60
C LEU A 60 24.92 21.35 -61.34
N PHE A 61 25.95 21.58 -60.55
CA PHE A 61 27.00 20.58 -60.25
C PHE A 61 27.41 20.64 -58.77
N PRO A 62 26.97 19.71 -57.92
CA PRO A 62 25.96 18.68 -58.22
C PRO A 62 24.57 19.32 -58.47
N PRO A 63 23.65 18.62 -59.21
CA PRO A 63 22.32 19.13 -59.38
C PRO A 63 21.62 19.21 -58.03
N SER A 64 21.22 20.43 -57.66
CA SER A 64 20.64 20.67 -56.34
C SER A 64 19.54 21.72 -56.39
N LEU A 65 18.58 21.61 -55.48
CA LEU A 65 17.51 22.56 -55.28
C LEU A 65 17.49 22.95 -53.82
N VAL A 66 17.49 24.23 -53.50
CA VAL A 66 17.40 24.75 -52.15
C VAL A 66 16.19 25.66 -52.05
N VAL A 67 15.23 25.28 -51.22
CA VAL A 67 14.03 26.07 -50.89
C VAL A 67 14.30 26.76 -49.53
N VAL A 68 14.15 28.08 -49.49
CA VAL A 68 14.39 28.86 -48.27
C VAL A 68 13.04 29.41 -47.77
N GLY A 69 12.81 29.28 -46.47
CA GLY A 69 11.65 29.87 -45.81
C GLY A 69 10.32 29.24 -46.24
N LEU A 70 10.29 27.90 -46.37
CA LEU A 70 9.05 27.19 -46.66
C LEU A 70 8.05 27.29 -45.51
N SER A 71 6.79 27.55 -45.86
CA SER A 71 5.65 27.53 -44.95
C SER A 71 4.45 26.84 -45.60
N VAL A 72 3.92 25.82 -44.95
CA VAL A 72 2.67 25.13 -45.34
C VAL A 72 1.59 25.48 -44.32
N ALA A 73 0.46 26.00 -44.80
CA ALA A 73 -0.63 26.45 -43.96
C ALA A 73 -1.24 25.30 -43.12
N GLY A 74 -1.78 25.66 -41.98
CA GLY A 74 -2.54 24.73 -41.12
C GLY A 74 -3.89 24.34 -41.72
N PRO A 75 -4.66 23.48 -41.04
CA PRO A 75 -5.94 22.97 -41.56
C PRO A 75 -7.04 24.05 -41.69
N THR A 76 -6.89 25.17 -40.98
CA THR A 76 -7.81 26.30 -41.05
C THR A 76 -7.04 27.61 -41.23
N PRO A 77 -7.62 28.67 -41.82
CA PRO A 77 -6.94 29.95 -42.02
C PRO A 77 -6.41 30.62 -40.76
N GLN A 78 -6.95 30.28 -39.57
CA GLN A 78 -6.52 30.81 -38.27
C GLN A 78 -5.54 29.87 -37.57
N ALA A 79 -5.36 28.64 -38.04
CA ALA A 79 -4.43 27.69 -37.47
C ALA A 79 -2.99 28.11 -37.76
N PRO A 80 -2.06 27.89 -36.83
CA PRO A 80 -0.65 28.09 -37.12
C PRO A 80 -0.18 27.13 -38.23
N PRO A 81 0.90 27.48 -38.98
CA PRO A 81 1.43 26.63 -40.03
C PRO A 81 1.68 25.18 -39.56
N ALA A 82 1.31 24.22 -40.41
CA ALA A 82 1.53 22.80 -40.16
C ALA A 82 3.02 22.41 -40.32
N LEU A 83 3.71 23.08 -41.24
CA LEU A 83 5.16 22.92 -41.49
C LEU A 83 5.78 24.28 -41.77
N GLU A 84 6.86 24.58 -41.08
CA GLU A 84 7.78 25.67 -41.38
C GLU A 84 9.18 25.08 -41.51
N ALA A 85 9.97 25.50 -42.51
CA ALA A 85 11.37 25.12 -42.64
C ALA A 85 12.22 26.32 -43.06
N LYS A 86 13.35 26.52 -42.39
CA LYS A 86 14.28 27.58 -42.77
C LYS A 86 14.91 27.30 -44.12
N GLU A 87 15.30 26.05 -44.37
CA GLU A 87 15.98 25.59 -45.54
C GLU A 87 15.64 24.12 -45.81
N ILE A 88 15.27 23.80 -47.05
CA ILE A 88 15.17 22.44 -47.56
C ILE A 88 16.17 22.33 -48.71
N ALA A 89 17.22 21.53 -48.55
CA ALA A 89 18.21 21.28 -49.57
C ALA A 89 18.05 19.87 -50.12
N LEU A 90 17.80 19.78 -51.41
CA LEU A 90 17.68 18.54 -52.16
C LEU A 90 18.82 18.41 -53.13
N GLN A 91 19.53 17.30 -53.11
CA GLN A 91 20.60 16.98 -54.05
C GLN A 91 20.22 15.75 -54.88
N LEU A 92 20.40 15.85 -56.20
CA LEU A 92 20.10 14.76 -57.11
C LEU A 92 21.36 14.01 -57.52
N ALA A 93 21.28 12.70 -57.65
CA ALA A 93 22.36 11.89 -58.20
C ALA A 93 22.50 12.09 -59.70
N LEU A 94 23.67 12.50 -60.15
CA LEU A 94 23.92 12.85 -61.57
C LEU A 94 23.85 11.62 -62.51
N ALA A 95 24.42 10.49 -62.12
CA ALA A 95 24.47 9.29 -62.95
C ALA A 95 23.08 8.71 -63.31
N PRO A 96 22.14 8.60 -62.37
CA PRO A 96 20.75 8.18 -62.68
C PRO A 96 20.03 9.14 -63.60
N LEU A 97 20.23 10.46 -63.48
CA LEU A 97 19.62 11.46 -64.36
C LEU A 97 19.98 11.24 -65.83
N LEU A 98 21.22 10.82 -66.12
CA LEU A 98 21.66 10.46 -67.44
C LEU A 98 20.93 9.21 -68.00
N ALA A 99 20.47 8.35 -67.11
CA ALA A 99 19.67 7.17 -67.43
C ALA A 99 18.12 7.40 -67.33
N ARG A 100 17.68 8.68 -67.27
CA ARG A 100 16.29 9.11 -67.10
C ARG A 100 15.61 8.63 -65.81
N ALA A 101 16.40 8.33 -64.76
CA ALA A 101 15.91 8.05 -63.44
C ALA A 101 16.21 9.25 -62.52
N VAL A 102 15.23 9.69 -61.72
CA VAL A 102 15.43 10.76 -60.73
C VAL A 102 15.69 10.11 -59.38
N VAL A 103 16.96 10.17 -58.93
CA VAL A 103 17.36 9.69 -57.63
C VAL A 103 17.78 10.90 -56.79
N ILE A 104 17.06 11.10 -55.67
CA ILE A 104 17.43 12.08 -54.64
C ILE A 104 18.52 11.45 -53.81
N ASP A 105 19.73 12.01 -53.91
CA ASP A 105 20.90 11.52 -53.16
C ASP A 105 20.85 11.93 -51.68
N SER A 106 20.47 13.19 -51.45
CA SER A 106 20.16 13.66 -50.07
C SER A 106 19.04 14.71 -50.06
N LEU A 107 18.25 14.66 -49.01
CA LEU A 107 17.23 15.66 -48.66
C LEU A 107 17.53 16.12 -47.22
N VAL A 108 17.96 17.35 -47.04
CA VAL A 108 18.29 17.93 -45.74
C VAL A 108 17.31 19.06 -45.45
N THR A 109 16.59 18.94 -44.33
CA THR A 109 15.65 20.00 -43.89
C THR A 109 16.14 20.61 -42.58
N ARG A 110 16.57 21.88 -42.62
CA ARG A 110 17.08 22.61 -41.48
C ARG A 110 16.06 23.56 -40.88
N GLY A 111 16.07 23.64 -39.53
CA GLY A 111 15.18 24.54 -38.79
C GLY A 111 13.72 24.24 -39.04
N ALA A 112 13.38 22.97 -39.24
CA ALA A 112 12.02 22.52 -39.40
C ALA A 112 11.21 22.71 -38.12
N LYS A 113 9.95 23.15 -38.26
CA LYS A 113 8.95 23.16 -37.21
C LYS A 113 7.71 22.47 -37.74
N ILE A 114 7.42 21.32 -37.19
CA ILE A 114 6.35 20.44 -37.66
C ILE A 114 5.27 20.42 -36.57
N ARG A 115 4.02 20.59 -36.98
CA ARG A 115 2.86 20.46 -36.10
C ARG A 115 2.00 19.30 -36.57
N LEU A 116 1.79 18.35 -35.67
CA LEU A 116 0.89 17.20 -35.87
C LEU A 116 -0.28 17.34 -34.90
N VAL A 117 -1.48 17.11 -35.39
CA VAL A 117 -2.71 17.12 -34.57
C VAL A 117 -3.38 15.77 -34.72
N ARG A 118 -3.61 15.10 -33.62
CA ARG A 118 -4.41 13.88 -33.54
C ARG A 118 -5.83 14.26 -33.09
N SER A 119 -6.82 13.84 -33.86
CA SER A 119 -8.24 13.95 -33.53
C SER A 119 -8.89 12.55 -33.45
N ALA A 120 -10.19 12.50 -33.20
CA ALA A 120 -10.95 11.25 -33.28
C ALA A 120 -10.98 10.63 -34.69
N GLU A 121 -10.78 11.47 -35.73
CA GLU A 121 -10.76 11.06 -37.12
C GLU A 121 -9.38 10.56 -37.60
N GLY A 122 -8.33 10.76 -36.82
CA GLY A 122 -6.96 10.33 -37.16
C GLY A 122 -5.90 11.39 -36.87
N VAL A 123 -4.70 11.17 -37.43
CA VAL A 123 -3.57 12.11 -37.33
C VAL A 123 -3.47 12.95 -38.59
N GLU A 124 -3.58 14.26 -38.45
CA GLU A 124 -3.32 15.19 -39.51
C GLU A 124 -1.82 15.37 -39.74
N VAL A 125 -1.31 14.93 -40.85
CA VAL A 125 0.10 15.05 -41.27
C VAL A 125 0.17 16.02 -42.44
N PRO A 126 1.12 16.97 -42.48
CA PRO A 126 1.33 17.88 -43.61
C PRO A 126 2.07 17.17 -44.76
N LEU A 127 1.60 16.01 -45.16
CA LEU A 127 2.14 15.20 -46.27
C LEU A 127 1.05 14.99 -47.31
N PRO A 128 1.44 14.76 -48.60
CA PRO A 128 0.47 14.39 -49.63
C PRO A 128 -0.32 13.15 -49.18
N PRO A 129 -1.61 13.04 -49.57
CA PRO A 129 -2.38 11.85 -49.32
C PRO A 129 -1.63 10.63 -49.87
N SER A 130 -1.63 9.53 -49.13
CA SER A 130 -1.00 8.28 -49.57
C SER A 130 -1.61 7.85 -50.88
N PRO A 131 -0.82 7.35 -51.87
CA PRO A 131 -1.38 6.78 -53.08
C PRO A 131 -2.37 5.67 -52.69
N PRO A 132 -3.47 5.52 -53.47
CA PRO A 132 -4.47 4.49 -53.18
C PRO A 132 -3.82 3.10 -53.15
N ASP A 133 -4.38 2.24 -52.30
CA ASP A 133 -3.91 0.87 -52.05
C ASP A 133 -3.73 0.14 -53.40
N PRO A 134 -2.66 -0.67 -53.59
CA PRO A 134 -2.38 -1.37 -54.86
C PRO A 134 -3.42 -2.44 -55.27
N GLY A 135 -4.63 -2.37 -54.76
CA GLY A 135 -5.78 -3.22 -55.09
C GLY A 135 -6.77 -2.64 -56.08
N GLU A 136 -6.70 -1.34 -56.47
CA GLU A 136 -7.55 -0.72 -57.50
C GLU A 136 -6.73 -0.54 -58.75
N GLU A 137 -7.13 -1.25 -59.79
CA GLU A 137 -6.75 -1.35 -61.20
C GLU A 137 -5.47 -0.64 -61.69
N PRO A 138 -4.63 -1.30 -62.52
CA PRO A 138 -3.37 -0.72 -63.01
C PRO A 138 -3.65 0.45 -63.94
N VAL A 139 -3.28 1.65 -63.50
CA VAL A 139 -3.15 2.81 -64.40
C VAL A 139 -2.00 2.50 -65.36
N GLU A 140 -2.31 2.57 -66.65
CA GLU A 140 -1.41 2.29 -67.78
C GLU A 140 0.02 2.84 -67.58
N GLU A 141 1.01 2.02 -67.89
CA GLU A 141 2.42 2.36 -68.02
C GLU A 141 2.67 3.51 -69.00
N GLY A 142 2.43 4.72 -68.59
CA GLY A 142 3.01 5.89 -69.20
C GLY A 142 4.36 6.13 -68.56
N GLY A 143 5.47 5.97 -69.27
CA GLY A 143 6.88 6.08 -68.93
C GLY A 143 7.24 6.91 -67.70
N GLY A 144 6.93 6.42 -66.50
CA GLY A 144 7.10 7.10 -65.26
C GLY A 144 8.59 7.18 -64.85
N LEU A 145 9.02 8.35 -64.47
CA LEU A 145 10.33 8.57 -63.85
C LEU A 145 10.36 7.79 -62.52
N THR A 146 11.32 6.87 -62.36
CA THR A 146 11.51 6.17 -61.11
C THR A 146 12.10 7.14 -60.09
N PHE A 147 11.38 7.39 -58.99
CA PHE A 147 11.85 8.23 -57.90
C PHE A 147 12.41 7.36 -56.80
N ALA A 148 13.63 7.65 -56.36
CA ALA A 148 14.23 7.03 -55.17
C ALA A 148 14.90 8.10 -54.32
N VAL A 149 14.84 7.96 -53.00
CA VAL A 149 15.53 8.82 -52.01
C VAL A 149 16.51 7.97 -51.25
N ARG A 150 17.79 8.35 -51.23
CA ARG A 150 18.88 7.60 -50.53
C ARG A 150 19.05 8.04 -49.09
N GLU A 151 19.01 9.34 -48.85
CA GLU A 151 19.20 9.90 -47.53
C GLU A 151 18.26 11.06 -47.25
N VAL A 152 17.61 11.02 -46.08
CA VAL A 152 16.82 12.13 -45.53
C VAL A 152 17.41 12.51 -44.19
N GLU A 153 17.75 13.78 -44.03
CA GLU A 153 18.25 14.32 -42.77
C GLU A 153 17.36 15.45 -42.26
N LEU A 154 17.07 15.38 -40.97
CA LEU A 154 16.34 16.38 -40.21
C LEU A 154 17.19 16.70 -38.94
N PRO A 155 18.20 17.60 -39.03
CA PRO A 155 19.21 17.71 -37.99
C PRO A 155 18.76 18.46 -36.72
N ASP A 156 17.77 19.34 -36.80
CA ASP A 156 17.42 20.32 -35.77
C ASP A 156 15.94 20.70 -35.75
N ALA A 157 15.04 19.75 -35.99
CA ALA A 157 13.62 20.05 -36.07
C ALA A 157 13.00 20.29 -34.66
N LYS A 158 11.89 21.04 -34.68
CA LYS A 158 10.95 21.14 -33.55
C LYS A 158 9.65 20.45 -33.95
N LEU A 159 9.20 19.45 -33.19
CA LEU A 159 7.93 18.79 -33.40
C LEU A 159 6.97 19.18 -32.30
N ILE A 160 5.78 19.62 -32.64
CA ILE A 160 4.67 19.89 -31.74
C ILE A 160 3.57 18.89 -32.09
N PHE A 161 3.32 17.97 -31.20
CA PHE A 161 2.25 16.98 -31.32
C PHE A 161 1.13 17.32 -30.33
N GLU A 162 -0.04 17.61 -30.87
CA GLU A 162 -1.24 17.93 -30.10
C GLU A 162 -2.24 16.78 -30.24
N ASP A 163 -2.47 16.09 -29.11
CA ASP A 163 -3.44 15.00 -29.04
C ASP A 163 -4.77 15.52 -28.47
N ARG A 164 -5.75 15.67 -29.36
CA ARG A 164 -7.13 16.10 -29.05
C ARG A 164 -8.07 14.90 -28.87
N ALA A 165 -7.60 13.69 -29.13
CA ALA A 165 -8.40 12.47 -28.95
C ALA A 165 -8.49 12.06 -27.45
N VAL A 166 -7.67 12.65 -26.56
CA VAL A 166 -7.71 12.47 -25.12
C VAL A 166 -8.28 13.70 -24.40
N SER A 167 -8.84 13.52 -23.24
CA SER A 167 -9.40 14.60 -22.41
C SER A 167 -8.74 14.59 -21.04
N PRO A 168 -8.11 15.72 -20.61
CA PRO A 168 -7.86 16.95 -21.36
C PRO A 168 -6.88 16.74 -22.54
N PRO A 169 -6.91 17.60 -23.58
CA PRO A 169 -5.97 17.54 -24.70
C PRO A 169 -4.51 17.69 -24.23
N VAL A 170 -3.61 16.89 -24.81
CA VAL A 170 -2.19 16.87 -24.45
C VAL A 170 -1.35 17.44 -25.57
N THR A 171 -0.36 18.28 -25.25
CA THR A 171 0.59 18.83 -26.21
C THR A 171 2.01 18.42 -25.85
N TRP A 172 2.67 17.70 -26.75
CA TRP A 172 4.07 17.33 -26.65
C TRP A 172 4.92 18.30 -27.47
N GLU A 173 5.88 18.93 -26.84
CA GLU A 173 6.87 19.75 -27.51
C GLU A 173 8.22 19.03 -27.51
N LEU A 174 8.63 18.57 -28.67
CA LEU A 174 9.90 17.91 -28.90
C LEU A 174 10.84 18.91 -29.57
N SER A 175 12.01 19.12 -29.03
CA SER A 175 13.04 20.02 -29.54
C SER A 175 14.28 19.22 -29.96
N ASN A 176 15.11 19.84 -30.79
CA ASN A 176 16.33 19.22 -31.31
C ASN A 176 16.06 17.82 -31.90
N VAL A 177 14.94 17.68 -32.63
CA VAL A 177 14.62 16.42 -33.28
C VAL A 177 15.61 16.22 -34.43
N GLY A 178 16.58 15.32 -34.18
CA GLY A 178 17.49 14.82 -35.21
C GLY A 178 16.96 13.50 -35.77
N MET A 179 16.79 13.41 -37.05
CA MET A 179 16.40 12.17 -37.75
C MET A 179 17.25 11.99 -38.97
N ARG A 180 17.77 10.78 -39.17
CA ARG A 180 18.45 10.39 -40.41
C ARG A 180 17.88 9.07 -40.89
N VAL A 181 17.46 9.05 -42.13
CA VAL A 181 16.95 7.87 -42.80
C VAL A 181 17.81 7.61 -44.02
N ARG A 182 18.35 6.41 -44.16
CA ARG A 182 19.19 5.98 -45.29
C ARG A 182 18.62 4.72 -45.93
N GLY A 183 18.62 4.71 -47.28
CA GLY A 183 18.25 3.51 -48.00
C GLY A 183 19.16 3.33 -49.21
N ASN A 184 19.74 2.13 -49.32
CA ASN A 184 20.66 1.82 -50.45
C ASN A 184 19.93 1.33 -51.66
N SER A 185 18.76 0.71 -51.51
CA SER A 185 17.96 0.10 -52.58
C SER A 185 16.46 0.29 -52.33
N PRO A 186 15.63 0.35 -53.38
CA PRO A 186 14.19 0.38 -53.21
C PRO A 186 13.58 -0.84 -52.51
N ASP A 187 14.26 -1.96 -52.50
CA ASP A 187 13.76 -3.23 -51.98
C ASP A 187 14.34 -3.57 -50.59
N GLU A 188 15.29 -2.76 -50.07
CA GLU A 188 15.89 -2.93 -48.73
C GLU A 188 15.21 -2.04 -47.71
N PRO A 189 15.16 -2.46 -46.41
CA PRO A 189 14.72 -1.58 -45.35
C PRO A 189 15.59 -0.32 -45.23
N PHE A 190 15.00 0.75 -44.77
CA PHE A 190 15.71 1.99 -44.47
C PHE A 190 16.37 1.92 -43.09
N ASP A 191 17.63 2.28 -42.99
CA ASP A 191 18.27 2.52 -41.71
C ASP A 191 17.77 3.86 -41.16
N VAL A 192 17.37 3.84 -39.87
CA VAL A 192 16.84 5.02 -39.18
C VAL A 192 17.66 5.30 -37.94
N GLU A 193 18.10 6.53 -37.78
CA GLU A 193 18.66 7.08 -36.57
C GLU A 193 17.75 8.22 -36.09
N LEU A 194 17.42 8.24 -34.79
CA LEU A 194 16.54 9.24 -34.18
C LEU A 194 17.17 9.76 -32.88
N ALA A 195 17.12 11.07 -32.67
CA ALA A 195 17.44 11.72 -31.41
C ALA A 195 16.44 12.85 -31.15
N VAL A 196 15.88 12.88 -29.96
CA VAL A 196 14.85 13.85 -29.59
C VAL A 196 15.14 14.36 -28.19
N GLU A 197 15.07 15.65 -27.99
CA GLU A 197 15.06 16.27 -26.65
C GLU A 197 13.65 16.72 -26.31
N MET A 198 13.26 16.44 -25.06
CA MET A 198 11.94 16.83 -24.56
C MET A 198 12.02 18.10 -23.74
N ARG A 199 10.94 18.81 -23.66
CA ARG A 199 10.79 19.93 -22.76
C ARG A 199 10.94 19.41 -21.31
N GLY A 200 11.94 19.92 -20.57
CA GLY A 200 12.24 19.43 -19.22
C GLY A 200 13.53 18.62 -19.11
N GLY A 201 14.24 18.36 -20.24
CA GLY A 201 15.60 17.78 -20.26
C GLY A 201 15.66 16.28 -20.55
N GLY A 202 14.54 15.61 -20.79
CA GLY A 202 14.52 14.20 -21.22
C GLY A 202 15.03 14.03 -22.63
N ARG A 203 15.72 12.90 -22.90
CA ARG A 203 16.20 12.51 -24.22
C ARG A 203 15.68 11.14 -24.62
N LEU A 204 15.27 11.02 -25.89
CA LEU A 204 15.01 9.76 -26.55
C LEU A 204 15.97 9.65 -27.71
N SER A 205 16.74 8.59 -27.81
CA SER A 205 17.53 8.26 -28.99
C SER A 205 17.17 6.86 -29.48
N GLY A 206 17.37 6.62 -30.75
CA GLY A 206 17.03 5.33 -31.33
C GLY A 206 17.78 5.08 -32.63
N GLN A 207 17.94 3.80 -32.94
CA GLN A 207 18.50 3.31 -34.19
C GLN A 207 17.82 2.02 -34.61
N GLY A 208 17.86 1.73 -35.88
CA GLY A 208 17.33 0.48 -36.41
C GLY A 208 16.94 0.58 -37.87
N SER A 209 15.95 -0.23 -38.27
CA SER A 209 15.47 -0.27 -39.63
C SER A 209 13.95 -0.18 -39.74
N VAL A 210 13.48 0.39 -40.85
CA VAL A 210 12.06 0.49 -41.20
C VAL A 210 11.86 -0.02 -42.61
N GLY A 211 11.05 -1.06 -42.79
CA GLY A 211 10.63 -1.60 -44.06
C GLY A 211 9.57 -0.72 -44.72
N ARG A 212 9.41 -0.83 -46.02
CA ARG A 212 8.36 -0.13 -46.78
C ARG A 212 6.94 -0.65 -46.49
N ASP A 213 6.88 -1.89 -46.05
CA ASP A 213 5.68 -2.57 -45.58
C ASP A 213 5.29 -2.18 -44.14
N GLY A 214 6.00 -1.21 -43.54
CA GLY A 214 5.77 -0.76 -42.17
C GLY A 214 6.42 -1.65 -41.09
N GLN A 215 7.20 -2.67 -41.49
CA GLN A 215 7.93 -3.47 -40.53
C GLN A 215 9.09 -2.68 -39.93
N ILE A 216 9.27 -2.78 -38.62
CA ILE A 216 10.35 -2.10 -37.87
C ILE A 216 11.22 -3.11 -37.11
N ASP A 217 12.50 -2.75 -36.95
CA ASP A 217 13.40 -3.33 -35.95
C ASP A 217 14.18 -2.16 -35.33
N LEU A 218 13.68 -1.68 -34.16
CA LEU A 218 14.16 -0.46 -33.53
C LEU A 218 14.69 -0.77 -32.12
N GLU A 219 15.84 -0.19 -31.80
CA GLU A 219 16.35 -0.06 -30.42
C GLU A 219 16.27 1.41 -30.01
N LEU A 220 15.56 1.69 -28.92
CA LEU A 220 15.36 3.01 -28.36
C LEU A 220 16.02 3.09 -27.01
N GLU A 221 16.69 4.20 -26.73
CA GLU A 221 17.29 4.54 -25.44
C GLU A 221 16.61 5.79 -24.87
N LEU A 222 16.13 5.66 -23.66
CA LEU A 222 15.49 6.71 -22.88
C LEU A 222 16.50 7.23 -21.83
N ASP A 223 16.67 8.54 -21.73
CA ASP A 223 17.45 9.17 -20.70
C ASP A 223 16.62 10.28 -20.07
N ALA A 224 16.28 10.10 -18.80
CA ALA A 224 15.42 10.99 -18.03
C ALA A 224 14.09 11.37 -18.74
N PHE A 225 13.47 10.39 -19.44
CA PHE A 225 12.19 10.58 -20.13
C PHE A 225 11.07 10.86 -19.10
N PRO A 226 10.35 12.00 -19.18
CA PRO A 226 9.33 12.36 -18.22
C PRO A 226 8.07 11.49 -18.37
N VAL A 227 7.67 10.77 -17.30
CA VAL A 227 6.52 9.85 -17.35
C VAL A 227 5.17 10.54 -17.21
N ASP A 228 5.13 11.77 -16.73
CA ASP A 228 3.91 12.58 -16.64
C ASP A 228 3.25 12.77 -18.01
N LEU A 229 4.03 12.80 -19.08
CA LEU A 229 3.55 12.83 -20.45
C LEU A 229 2.68 11.61 -20.79
N VAL A 230 2.97 10.44 -20.20
CA VAL A 230 2.23 9.20 -20.42
C VAL A 230 1.03 9.10 -19.47
N GLY A 231 1.11 9.71 -18.30
CA GLY A 231 0.07 9.70 -17.28
C GLY A 231 -1.30 10.13 -17.80
N HIS A 232 -1.33 11.12 -18.67
CA HIS A 232 -2.56 11.61 -19.29
C HIS A 232 -3.33 10.57 -20.12
N TYR A 233 -2.68 9.49 -20.54
CA TYR A 233 -3.31 8.39 -21.30
C TYR A 233 -3.89 7.29 -20.41
N LEU A 234 -3.63 7.34 -19.09
CA LEU A 234 -4.13 6.37 -18.11
C LEU A 234 -5.45 6.81 -17.46
N GLY A 235 -5.97 7.99 -17.84
CA GLY A 235 -7.19 8.56 -17.27
C GLY A 235 -6.99 9.11 -15.86
N ASP A 236 -8.09 9.52 -15.21
CA ASP A 236 -8.07 10.15 -13.87
C ASP A 236 -7.77 9.17 -12.72
N THR A 237 -7.57 7.90 -13.03
CA THR A 237 -7.40 6.83 -12.01
C THR A 237 -5.95 6.63 -11.56
N ALA A 238 -4.98 7.17 -12.31
CA ALA A 238 -3.56 7.01 -11.99
C ALA A 238 -2.80 8.33 -12.14
N GLU A 239 -2.04 8.68 -11.12
CA GLU A 239 -1.07 9.78 -11.17
C GLU A 239 0.33 9.18 -11.37
N LEU A 240 1.05 9.69 -12.37
CA LEU A 240 2.42 9.29 -12.67
C LEU A 240 3.34 10.51 -12.68
N ALA A 241 4.42 10.45 -11.93
CA ALA A 241 5.50 11.42 -11.99
C ALA A 241 6.86 10.72 -11.92
N GLY A 242 7.91 11.42 -12.35
CA GLY A 242 9.27 10.91 -12.36
C GLY A 242 9.86 10.80 -13.77
N THR A 243 10.99 10.13 -13.89
CA THR A 243 11.70 9.97 -15.15
C THR A 243 12.07 8.52 -15.42
N LEU A 244 11.94 8.08 -16.69
CA LEU A 244 12.39 6.77 -17.16
C LEU A 244 13.75 6.87 -17.81
N THR A 245 14.62 5.94 -17.47
CA THR A 245 15.91 5.72 -18.11
C THR A 245 16.04 4.25 -18.47
N GLY A 246 16.56 3.94 -19.65
CA GLY A 246 16.78 2.55 -20.08
C GLY A 246 16.53 2.32 -21.56
N LYS A 247 16.23 1.08 -21.91
CA LYS A 247 16.11 0.62 -23.30
C LYS A 247 14.76 0.02 -23.61
N LEU A 248 14.30 0.30 -24.84
CA LEU A 248 13.15 -0.33 -25.46
C LEU A 248 13.58 -0.97 -26.78
N THR A 249 13.06 -2.13 -27.11
CA THR A 249 13.21 -2.77 -28.41
C THR A 249 11.85 -3.05 -29.00
N ALA A 250 11.61 -2.64 -30.23
CA ALA A 250 10.33 -2.82 -30.92
C ALA A 250 10.57 -3.46 -32.29
N ARG A 251 9.87 -4.54 -32.59
CA ARG A 251 9.93 -5.25 -33.87
C ARG A 251 8.55 -5.49 -34.42
N GLY A 252 8.47 -5.79 -35.72
CA GLY A 252 7.24 -6.09 -36.40
C GLY A 252 6.53 -4.84 -36.96
N ASP A 253 5.22 -4.80 -36.97
CA ASP A 253 4.45 -3.68 -37.51
C ASP A 253 4.62 -2.42 -36.66
N ALA A 254 4.89 -1.27 -37.27
CA ALA A 254 5.10 -0.01 -36.58
C ALA A 254 3.87 0.46 -35.77
N GLY A 255 2.66 0.09 -36.20
CA GLY A 255 1.41 0.40 -35.53
C GLY A 255 1.05 -0.56 -34.39
N ASP A 256 1.64 -1.75 -34.40
CA ASP A 256 1.40 -2.80 -33.39
C ASP A 256 2.63 -3.69 -33.22
N PRO A 257 3.74 -3.16 -32.63
CA PRO A 257 5.01 -3.87 -32.55
C PRO A 257 4.93 -5.15 -31.73
N ASP A 258 5.46 -6.24 -32.31
CA ASP A 258 5.53 -7.56 -31.70
C ASP A 258 6.82 -8.29 -32.17
N PRO A 259 7.79 -8.58 -31.28
CA PRO A 259 7.79 -8.34 -29.84
C PRO A 259 8.25 -6.94 -29.40
N LEU A 260 7.81 -6.55 -28.20
CA LEU A 260 8.27 -5.36 -27.50
C LEU A 260 9.11 -5.76 -26.28
N GLY A 261 10.40 -5.38 -26.25
CA GLY A 261 11.28 -5.59 -25.10
C GLY A 261 11.53 -4.30 -24.34
N PHE A 262 11.73 -4.37 -23.02
CA PHE A 262 12.04 -3.21 -22.20
C PHE A 262 12.96 -3.59 -21.03
N ASP A 263 13.87 -2.65 -20.70
CA ASP A 263 14.70 -2.66 -19.51
C ASP A 263 14.83 -1.22 -19.03
N LEU A 264 13.98 -0.85 -18.07
CA LEU A 264 13.69 0.53 -17.69
C LEU A 264 13.86 0.72 -16.19
N VAL A 265 14.35 1.89 -15.80
CA VAL A 265 14.40 2.35 -14.43
C VAL A 265 13.61 3.64 -14.30
N LEU A 266 12.54 3.60 -13.53
CA LEU A 266 11.84 4.79 -13.05
C LEU A 266 12.64 5.41 -11.92
N ARG A 267 13.01 6.69 -12.04
CA ARG A 267 13.69 7.47 -11.01
C ARG A 267 12.79 8.59 -10.52
N ASP A 268 12.94 8.94 -9.24
CA ASP A 268 12.09 9.94 -8.58
C ASP A 268 10.61 9.74 -8.89
N GLY A 269 10.22 8.44 -8.97
CA GLY A 269 8.87 8.02 -9.30
C GLY A 269 7.90 8.39 -8.20
N ASP A 270 6.72 8.88 -8.58
CA ASP A 270 5.54 8.96 -7.73
C ASP A 270 4.38 8.40 -8.56
N VAL A 271 4.03 7.16 -8.25
CA VAL A 271 2.96 6.41 -8.91
C VAL A 271 1.84 6.20 -7.91
N ARG A 272 0.68 6.73 -8.20
CA ARG A 272 -0.51 6.60 -7.35
C ARG A 272 -1.65 6.00 -8.14
N PHE A 273 -2.25 5.00 -7.58
CA PHE A 273 -3.42 4.33 -8.14
C PHE A 273 -4.34 3.92 -6.99
N ASP A 274 -5.46 4.61 -6.83
CA ASP A 274 -6.39 4.43 -5.73
C ASP A 274 -5.66 4.56 -4.36
N GLU A 275 -5.71 3.54 -3.52
CA GLU A 275 -5.00 3.50 -2.23
C GLU A 275 -3.53 3.07 -2.32
N LEU A 276 -3.08 2.65 -3.52
CA LEU A 276 -1.70 2.26 -3.76
C LEU A 276 -0.84 3.49 -4.10
N ALA A 277 0.23 3.69 -3.36
CA ALA A 277 1.27 4.66 -3.68
C ALA A 277 2.63 3.97 -3.75
N LEU A 278 3.40 4.29 -4.80
CA LEU A 278 4.76 3.79 -5.01
C LEU A 278 5.67 4.98 -5.30
N VAL A 279 6.54 5.31 -4.35
CA VAL A 279 7.39 6.51 -4.42
C VAL A 279 8.86 6.11 -4.39
N GLY A 280 9.64 6.56 -5.37
CA GLY A 280 11.08 6.31 -5.46
C GLY A 280 11.50 5.57 -6.71
N GLN A 281 12.57 4.78 -6.63
CA GLN A 281 13.14 4.09 -7.79
C GLN A 281 12.56 2.68 -7.96
N VAL A 282 12.13 2.37 -9.18
CA VAL A 282 11.67 1.05 -9.60
C VAL A 282 12.38 0.65 -10.89
N ALA A 283 12.99 -0.52 -10.90
CA ALA A 283 13.50 -1.12 -12.13
C ALA A 283 12.49 -2.14 -12.67
N ILE A 284 12.23 -2.11 -13.98
CA ILE A 284 11.31 -3.03 -14.64
C ILE A 284 11.92 -3.50 -15.95
N LYS A 285 11.95 -4.82 -16.17
CA LYS A 285 12.40 -5.42 -17.42
C LYS A 285 11.45 -6.50 -17.87
N GLY A 286 11.39 -6.72 -19.18
CA GLY A 286 10.53 -7.75 -19.71
C GLY A 286 10.49 -7.80 -21.22
N LYS A 287 9.68 -8.74 -21.71
CA LYS A 287 9.41 -8.91 -23.13
C LYS A 287 7.94 -9.24 -23.30
N LEU A 288 7.25 -8.45 -24.11
CA LEU A 288 5.85 -8.64 -24.48
C LEU A 288 5.76 -9.12 -25.93
N THR A 289 4.74 -9.89 -26.21
CA THR A 289 4.31 -10.37 -27.51
C THR A 289 2.78 -10.19 -27.65
N GLY A 290 2.23 -10.34 -28.84
CA GLY A 290 0.80 -10.17 -29.12
C GLY A 290 0.40 -8.72 -29.38
N GLY A 291 1.38 -7.85 -29.63
CA GLY A 291 1.18 -6.45 -29.92
C GLY A 291 0.66 -5.62 -28.73
N LEU A 292 0.34 -4.36 -29.00
CA LEU A 292 -0.17 -3.42 -27.99
C LEU A 292 -1.64 -3.66 -27.62
N ARG A 293 -2.39 -4.33 -28.51
CA ARG A 293 -3.83 -4.60 -28.31
C ARG A 293 -4.10 -5.77 -27.39
N ALA A 294 -3.22 -6.77 -27.40
CA ALA A 294 -3.36 -7.97 -26.59
C ALA A 294 -2.00 -8.40 -26.01
N PRO A 295 -1.32 -7.54 -25.22
CA PRO A 295 0.01 -7.83 -24.73
C PRO A 295 0.03 -9.05 -23.81
N THR A 296 1.00 -9.92 -24.05
CA THR A 296 1.31 -11.06 -23.19
C THR A 296 2.82 -11.21 -23.11
N GLY A 297 3.36 -11.58 -21.93
CA GLY A 297 4.78 -11.75 -21.80
C GLY A 297 5.27 -11.74 -20.36
N HIS A 298 6.55 -12.00 -20.17
CA HIS A 298 7.17 -12.01 -18.86
C HIS A 298 7.74 -10.64 -18.50
N PHE A 299 7.60 -10.29 -17.23
CA PHE A 299 8.23 -9.11 -16.66
C PHE A 299 8.80 -9.41 -15.27
N GLU A 300 9.79 -8.62 -14.88
CA GLU A 300 10.36 -8.56 -13.54
C GLU A 300 10.39 -7.10 -13.12
N ALA A 301 9.98 -6.82 -11.89
CA ALA A 301 10.04 -5.50 -11.28
C ALA A 301 10.79 -5.58 -9.94
N ASP A 302 11.73 -4.66 -9.74
CA ASP A 302 12.45 -4.49 -8.48
C ASP A 302 12.10 -3.12 -7.88
N ALA A 303 11.30 -3.16 -6.81
CA ALA A 303 10.87 -1.99 -6.06
C ALA A 303 11.61 -1.85 -4.72
N THR A 304 12.80 -2.45 -4.59
CA THR A 304 13.61 -2.40 -3.36
C THR A 304 13.88 -0.96 -2.91
N GLN A 305 14.18 -0.06 -3.84
CA GLN A 305 14.50 1.34 -3.53
C GLN A 305 13.28 2.27 -3.50
N ALA A 306 12.08 1.74 -3.77
CA ALA A 306 10.85 2.51 -3.66
C ALA A 306 10.21 2.33 -2.28
N GLU A 307 9.53 3.36 -1.80
CA GLU A 307 8.51 3.26 -0.77
C GLU A 307 7.22 2.77 -1.42
N ALA A 308 6.57 1.77 -0.81
CA ALA A 308 5.27 1.30 -1.26
C ALA A 308 4.28 1.41 -0.12
N ARG A 309 3.10 1.98 -0.37
CA ARG A 309 2.01 2.11 0.60
C ARG A 309 0.71 1.57 0.00
N PHE A 310 -0.09 0.94 0.83
CA PHE A 310 -1.45 0.54 0.48
C PHE A 310 -2.39 0.89 1.64
N GLY A 311 -3.14 1.96 1.47
CA GLY A 311 -4.03 2.52 2.48
C GLY A 311 -3.35 2.73 3.84
N GLY A 312 -4.10 2.47 4.90
CA GLY A 312 -3.61 2.47 6.28
C GLY A 312 -3.07 1.11 6.76
N ILE A 313 -2.89 0.11 5.87
CA ILE A 313 -2.61 -1.27 6.24
C ILE A 313 -1.14 -1.63 6.01
N PHE A 314 -0.58 -1.25 4.87
CA PHE A 314 0.75 -1.67 4.44
C PHE A 314 1.63 -0.47 4.09
N ALA A 315 2.88 -0.49 4.56
CA ALA A 315 3.91 0.48 4.20
C ALA A 315 5.28 -0.19 4.18
N LYS A 316 5.89 -0.24 3.00
CA LYS A 316 7.27 -0.72 2.82
C LYS A 316 8.20 0.49 2.66
N PRO A 317 9.13 0.73 3.56
CA PRO A 317 10.12 1.80 3.39
C PRO A 317 11.12 1.47 2.26
N PRO A 318 11.79 2.48 1.69
CA PRO A 318 12.85 2.27 0.71
C PRO A 318 14.02 1.47 1.31
N GLY A 319 14.74 0.74 0.45
CA GLY A 319 15.87 -0.11 0.84
C GLY A 319 15.48 -1.50 1.36
N ARG A 320 14.18 -1.79 1.51
CA ARG A 320 13.70 -3.12 1.86
C ARG A 320 13.44 -3.95 0.60
N PRO A 321 13.94 -5.19 0.52
CA PRO A 321 13.77 -6.03 -0.66
C PRO A 321 12.30 -6.17 -1.07
N ALA A 322 12.00 -5.86 -2.34
CA ALA A 322 10.69 -6.07 -2.93
C ALA A 322 10.84 -6.38 -4.41
N LYS A 323 10.49 -7.59 -4.81
CA LYS A 323 10.54 -8.06 -6.19
C LYS A 323 9.24 -8.67 -6.60
N ILE A 324 8.85 -8.41 -7.83
CA ILE A 324 7.63 -8.93 -8.44
C ILE A 324 8.02 -9.50 -9.80
N GLU A 325 7.62 -10.72 -10.06
CA GLU A 325 7.79 -11.38 -11.36
C GLU A 325 6.44 -11.94 -11.79
N GLY A 326 6.19 -11.97 -13.09
CA GLY A 326 4.96 -12.54 -13.58
C GLY A 326 4.86 -12.57 -15.08
N ARG A 327 3.79 -13.18 -15.55
CA ARG A 327 3.43 -13.20 -16.97
C ARG A 327 2.16 -12.36 -17.18
N LEU A 328 2.33 -11.18 -17.78
CA LEU A 328 1.21 -10.37 -18.24
C LEU A 328 0.41 -11.17 -19.28
N VAL A 329 -0.89 -11.14 -19.20
CA VAL A 329 -1.80 -11.80 -20.14
C VAL A 329 -3.01 -10.92 -20.42
N THR A 330 -3.45 -10.91 -21.66
CA THR A 330 -4.74 -10.33 -22.03
C THR A 330 -5.79 -11.44 -22.04
N ARG A 331 -6.85 -11.28 -21.27
CA ARG A 331 -7.98 -12.21 -21.19
C ARG A 331 -8.87 -12.10 -22.42
N PRO A 332 -9.74 -13.11 -22.72
CA PRO A 332 -10.67 -13.06 -23.85
C PRO A 332 -11.66 -11.90 -23.82
N ASP A 333 -11.93 -11.32 -22.66
CA ASP A 333 -12.79 -10.16 -22.44
C ASP A 333 -12.03 -8.82 -22.59
N GLY A 334 -10.74 -8.85 -22.96
CA GLY A 334 -9.88 -7.68 -23.12
C GLY A 334 -9.24 -7.19 -21.80
N ARG A 335 -9.53 -7.79 -20.67
CA ARG A 335 -8.93 -7.39 -19.39
C ARG A 335 -7.49 -7.90 -19.28
N LEU A 336 -6.67 -7.10 -18.61
CA LEU A 336 -5.30 -7.48 -18.30
C LEU A 336 -5.27 -8.31 -17.01
N GLY A 337 -4.31 -9.24 -16.94
CA GLY A 337 -4.03 -10.02 -15.75
C GLY A 337 -2.56 -10.39 -15.69
N VAL A 338 -2.13 -10.90 -14.54
CA VAL A 338 -0.80 -11.47 -14.36
C VAL A 338 -0.97 -12.90 -13.88
N ASP A 339 -0.52 -13.84 -14.70
CA ASP A 339 -0.36 -15.25 -14.33
C ASP A 339 1.05 -15.50 -13.81
N ASP A 340 1.24 -16.62 -13.11
CA ASP A 340 2.54 -17.00 -12.54
C ASP A 340 3.18 -15.90 -11.69
N LEU A 341 2.33 -15.07 -11.06
CA LEU A 341 2.76 -13.97 -10.20
C LEU A 341 3.59 -14.50 -9.04
N ARG A 342 4.80 -13.99 -8.89
CA ARG A 342 5.67 -14.20 -7.75
C ARG A 342 5.97 -12.87 -7.10
N VAL A 343 5.75 -12.79 -5.81
CA VAL A 343 6.00 -11.59 -5.01
C VAL A 343 6.93 -11.97 -3.88
N LYS A 344 8.00 -11.22 -3.73
CA LYS A 344 8.92 -11.37 -2.61
C LYS A 344 9.11 -10.00 -1.95
N VAL A 345 8.66 -9.88 -0.70
CA VAL A 345 8.84 -8.68 0.11
C VAL A 345 9.44 -9.11 1.44
N GLU A 346 10.69 -8.71 1.69
CA GLU A 346 11.47 -9.18 2.84
C GLU A 346 11.51 -10.72 2.88
N ASN A 347 10.99 -11.29 3.97
CA ASN A 347 10.89 -12.73 4.20
C ASN A 347 9.56 -13.33 3.74
N LEU A 348 8.64 -12.50 3.23
CA LEU A 348 7.37 -12.96 2.69
C LEU A 348 7.54 -13.31 1.21
N GLU A 349 7.23 -14.56 0.87
CA GLU A 349 7.22 -15.05 -0.50
C GLU A 349 5.82 -15.52 -0.87
N GLY A 350 5.31 -15.04 -2.00
CA GLY A 350 3.99 -15.38 -2.51
C GLY A 350 4.03 -15.76 -3.98
N HIS A 351 3.11 -16.65 -4.36
CA HIS A 351 2.89 -17.03 -5.76
C HIS A 351 1.40 -17.15 -6.04
N GLY A 352 0.98 -16.71 -7.22
CA GLY A 352 -0.44 -16.68 -7.55
C GLY A 352 -0.74 -16.01 -8.87
N LYS A 353 -1.82 -15.25 -8.90
CA LYS A 353 -2.29 -14.48 -10.05
C LYS A 353 -2.95 -13.17 -9.63
N LEU A 354 -2.92 -12.20 -10.54
CA LEU A 354 -3.60 -10.92 -10.41
C LEU A 354 -4.54 -10.75 -11.61
N GLU A 355 -5.76 -10.34 -11.37
CA GLU A 355 -6.73 -9.94 -12.38
C GLU A 355 -7.01 -8.44 -12.20
N LEU A 356 -6.79 -7.68 -13.28
CA LEU A 356 -7.03 -6.23 -13.33
C LEU A 356 -8.41 -5.96 -13.93
N GLY A 357 -9.06 -4.91 -13.50
CA GLY A 357 -10.39 -4.52 -13.96
C GLY A 357 -11.06 -3.59 -12.95
N ASP A 358 -12.37 -3.38 -13.08
CA ASP A 358 -13.15 -2.51 -12.18
C ASP A 358 -13.07 -2.95 -10.71
N ARG A 359 -12.84 -4.25 -10.49
CA ARG A 359 -12.65 -4.84 -9.18
C ARG A 359 -11.40 -5.73 -9.21
N PRO A 360 -10.21 -5.18 -8.93
CA PRO A 360 -8.97 -5.94 -8.92
C PRO A 360 -9.03 -7.12 -7.94
N ARG A 361 -8.48 -8.26 -8.38
CA ARG A 361 -8.50 -9.51 -7.62
C ARG A 361 -7.12 -10.14 -7.63
N VAL A 362 -6.59 -10.39 -6.44
CA VAL A 362 -5.35 -11.14 -6.23
C VAL A 362 -5.69 -12.48 -5.61
N VAL A 363 -5.20 -13.57 -6.18
CA VAL A 363 -5.26 -14.90 -5.57
C VAL A 363 -3.85 -15.42 -5.43
N MET A 364 -3.44 -15.72 -4.20
CA MET A 364 -2.08 -16.15 -3.93
C MET A 364 -1.97 -17.13 -2.78
N ASN A 365 -0.95 -17.98 -2.85
CA ASN A 365 -0.41 -18.67 -1.70
C ASN A 365 0.87 -17.94 -1.31
N ALA A 366 1.04 -17.68 -0.03
CA ALA A 366 2.21 -16.97 0.46
C ALA A 366 2.70 -17.60 1.77
N SER A 367 3.96 -17.43 2.07
CA SER A 367 4.53 -17.87 3.34
C SER A 367 5.71 -16.99 3.76
N SER A 368 5.90 -16.89 5.05
CA SER A 368 7.12 -16.35 5.64
C SER A 368 7.65 -17.33 6.67
N GLN A 369 8.94 -17.56 6.68
CA GLN A 369 9.58 -18.37 7.72
C GLN A 369 9.79 -17.57 9.01
N ASP A 370 9.76 -16.26 8.93
CA ASP A 370 9.95 -15.38 10.07
C ASP A 370 9.23 -14.03 9.86
N LEU A 371 8.33 -13.71 10.77
CA LEU A 371 7.57 -12.46 10.81
C LEU A 371 8.30 -11.30 11.50
N SER A 372 9.59 -11.44 11.82
CA SER A 372 10.34 -10.41 12.58
C SER A 372 10.30 -9.01 11.95
N HIS A 373 10.04 -8.91 10.64
CA HIS A 373 9.90 -7.64 9.92
C HIS A 373 8.43 -7.21 9.69
N ALA A 374 7.45 -7.96 10.18
CA ALA A 374 6.03 -7.64 9.95
C ALA A 374 5.63 -6.26 10.49
N HIS A 375 6.18 -5.86 11.64
CA HIS A 375 5.95 -4.55 12.25
C HIS A 375 6.46 -3.37 11.40
N LEU A 376 7.40 -3.63 10.48
CA LEU A 376 7.95 -2.62 9.56
C LEU A 376 7.12 -2.49 8.28
N LEU A 377 6.31 -3.49 7.96
CA LEU A 377 5.52 -3.57 6.73
C LEU A 377 4.03 -3.31 6.97
N PHE A 378 3.50 -3.76 8.09
CA PHE A 378 2.08 -3.65 8.40
C PHE A 378 1.84 -2.61 9.48
N ILE A 379 1.22 -1.48 9.09
CA ILE A 379 0.99 -0.33 9.97
C ILE A 379 0.24 -0.70 11.27
N PRO A 380 -0.81 -1.55 11.24
CA PRO A 380 -1.49 -1.98 12.47
C PRO A 380 -0.61 -2.79 13.41
N LEU A 381 0.50 -3.35 12.92
CA LEU A 381 1.44 -4.16 13.68
C LEU A 381 2.70 -3.41 14.12
N ALA A 382 2.78 -2.11 13.84
CA ALA A 382 3.99 -1.30 14.07
C ALA A 382 4.52 -1.30 15.53
N HIS A 383 3.64 -1.55 16.48
CA HIS A 383 3.98 -1.59 17.92
C HIS A 383 4.17 -3.01 18.47
N TYR A 384 4.10 -4.03 17.62
CA TYR A 384 4.15 -5.43 18.03
C TYR A 384 5.37 -6.11 17.42
N GLU A 385 6.10 -6.87 18.23
CA GLU A 385 7.20 -7.69 17.76
C GLU A 385 6.69 -9.12 17.53
N PHE A 386 6.82 -9.59 16.30
CA PHE A 386 6.49 -10.96 15.91
C PHE A 386 7.74 -11.68 15.44
N SER A 387 7.80 -13.00 15.63
CA SER A 387 8.77 -13.87 14.98
C SER A 387 8.15 -15.24 14.74
N GLY A 388 8.70 -16.00 13.79
CA GLY A 388 8.21 -17.33 13.46
C GLY A 388 7.38 -17.39 12.16
N PRO A 389 6.96 -18.60 11.77
CA PRO A 389 6.39 -18.85 10.47
C PRO A 389 4.90 -18.54 10.38
N VAL A 390 4.50 -18.01 9.20
CA VAL A 390 3.10 -17.84 8.78
C VAL A 390 2.92 -18.35 7.36
N SER A 391 1.79 -18.93 7.07
CA SER A 391 1.39 -19.30 5.72
C SER A 391 0.00 -18.80 5.37
N PHE A 392 -0.20 -18.50 4.09
CA PHE A 392 -1.47 -18.07 3.50
C PHE A 392 -1.81 -19.08 2.39
N SER A 393 -2.96 -19.71 2.48
CA SER A 393 -3.42 -20.70 1.52
C SER A 393 -4.69 -20.23 0.85
N ASP A 394 -4.73 -20.32 -0.50
CA ASP A 394 -5.86 -19.87 -1.32
C ASP A 394 -6.35 -18.46 -0.97
N PHE A 395 -5.37 -17.60 -0.63
CA PHE A 395 -5.65 -16.27 -0.12
C PHE A 395 -6.06 -15.36 -1.27
N GLU A 396 -7.32 -14.95 -1.23
CA GLU A 396 -7.93 -14.08 -2.23
C GLU A 396 -8.21 -12.70 -1.59
N VAL A 397 -7.72 -11.67 -2.24
CA VAL A 397 -7.99 -10.28 -1.92
C VAL A 397 -8.77 -9.67 -3.06
N LEU A 398 -9.98 -9.21 -2.78
CA LEU A 398 -10.75 -8.38 -3.70
C LEU A 398 -10.74 -6.94 -3.19
N MET A 399 -10.54 -6.01 -4.09
CA MET A 399 -10.55 -4.58 -3.78
C MET A 399 -11.88 -3.95 -4.18
N ASN A 400 -12.23 -2.83 -3.56
CA ASN A 400 -13.39 -2.00 -3.88
C ASN A 400 -14.76 -2.74 -3.82
N PRO A 401 -15.28 -3.07 -2.62
CA PRO A 401 -14.70 -2.96 -1.28
C PRO A 401 -13.69 -4.07 -0.96
N LEU A 402 -12.87 -3.88 0.07
CA LEU A 402 -11.89 -4.87 0.51
C LEU A 402 -12.60 -6.11 1.08
N GLU A 403 -12.37 -7.26 0.45
CA GLU A 403 -12.81 -8.57 0.93
C GLU A 403 -11.62 -9.51 0.95
N LEU A 404 -11.53 -10.32 2.00
CA LEU A 404 -10.51 -11.34 2.16
C LEU A 404 -11.15 -12.74 2.17
N ARG A 405 -10.57 -13.68 1.44
CA ARG A 405 -10.94 -15.10 1.47
C ARG A 405 -9.69 -15.95 1.58
N GLY A 406 -9.83 -17.17 2.09
CA GLY A 406 -8.70 -18.07 2.27
C GLY A 406 -8.26 -18.18 3.73
N GLU A 407 -7.18 -18.91 3.95
CA GLU A 407 -6.67 -19.25 5.28
C GLU A 407 -5.30 -18.63 5.53
N MET A 408 -5.16 -17.98 6.70
CA MET A 408 -3.87 -17.60 7.29
C MET A 408 -3.60 -18.51 8.46
N ARG A 409 -2.48 -19.22 8.48
CA ARG A 409 -2.07 -20.16 9.53
C ARG A 409 -0.82 -19.69 10.24
N PHE A 410 -0.92 -19.70 11.57
CA PHE A 410 0.20 -19.47 12.48
C PHE A 410 0.72 -20.82 13.00
N ASP A 411 2.00 -21.08 12.86
CA ASP A 411 2.63 -22.32 13.32
C ASP A 411 3.73 -22.03 14.35
N GLY A 412 3.32 -21.52 15.52
CA GLY A 412 4.23 -21.13 16.57
C GLY A 412 4.84 -19.76 16.38
N VAL A 413 4.02 -18.80 15.95
CA VAL A 413 4.43 -17.39 15.87
C VAL A 413 4.54 -16.83 17.28
N THR A 414 5.74 -16.41 17.65
CA THR A 414 5.98 -15.69 18.89
C THR A 414 5.61 -14.23 18.73
N ALA A 415 4.87 -13.69 19.69
CA ALA A 415 4.47 -12.29 19.71
C ALA A 415 4.84 -11.67 21.05
N ARG A 416 5.35 -10.43 21.01
CA ARG A 416 5.61 -9.60 22.18
C ARG A 416 4.84 -8.30 22.05
N LEU A 417 3.98 -8.02 23.00
CA LEU A 417 3.21 -6.79 23.08
C LEU A 417 3.89 -5.80 24.04
N PRO A 418 3.76 -4.47 23.82
CA PRO A 418 4.23 -3.46 24.74
C PRO A 418 3.64 -3.72 26.15
N ASP A 419 4.49 -3.65 27.18
CA ASP A 419 4.12 -3.87 28.59
C ASP A 419 3.50 -5.25 28.92
N MET A 420 3.57 -6.19 27.97
CA MET A 420 3.11 -7.57 28.14
C MET A 420 4.26 -8.55 27.91
N GLY A 421 4.08 -9.77 28.37
CA GLY A 421 5.04 -10.85 28.16
C GLY A 421 5.06 -11.38 26.74
N GLU A 422 5.90 -12.35 26.53
CA GLU A 422 5.98 -13.09 25.27
C GLU A 422 4.95 -14.22 25.25
N PHE A 423 4.29 -14.42 24.13
CA PHE A 423 3.34 -15.50 23.91
C PHE A 423 3.46 -16.08 22.50
N GLU A 424 3.07 -17.33 22.38
CA GLU A 424 3.10 -18.07 21.11
C GLU A 424 1.69 -18.26 20.57
N LEU A 425 1.50 -17.93 19.27
CA LEU A 425 0.25 -18.12 18.53
C LEU A 425 0.33 -19.36 17.66
N ARG A 426 -0.69 -20.23 17.71
CA ARG A 426 -0.93 -21.35 16.81
C ARG A 426 -2.39 -21.38 16.39
N GLY A 427 -2.66 -21.85 15.16
CA GLY A 427 -4.02 -21.97 14.64
C GLY A 427 -4.23 -21.18 13.37
N SER A 428 -5.48 -20.96 12.99
CA SER A 428 -5.81 -20.33 11.73
C SER A 428 -6.82 -19.21 11.84
N LEU A 429 -6.72 -18.28 10.88
CA LEU A 429 -7.72 -17.26 10.58
C LEU A 429 -8.25 -17.52 9.17
N VAL A 430 -9.56 -17.62 9.01
CA VAL A 430 -10.22 -17.87 7.72
C VAL A 430 -11.01 -16.63 7.30
N GLY A 431 -10.65 -16.07 6.15
CA GLY A 431 -11.37 -14.97 5.52
C GLY A 431 -12.60 -15.46 4.77
N GLU A 432 -13.74 -14.82 4.98
CA GLU A 432 -15.02 -15.08 4.31
C GLU A 432 -15.67 -13.76 3.86
N GLY A 433 -15.00 -13.02 2.98
CA GLY A 433 -15.42 -11.71 2.51
C GLY A 433 -14.98 -10.59 3.47
N ASP A 434 -15.90 -9.87 4.08
CA ASP A 434 -15.65 -8.82 5.08
C ASP A 434 -15.46 -9.37 6.51
N VAL A 435 -15.55 -10.70 6.67
CA VAL A 435 -15.44 -11.39 7.95
C VAL A 435 -14.21 -12.30 7.98
N ILE A 436 -13.43 -12.22 9.04
CA ILE A 436 -12.36 -13.17 9.36
C ILE A 436 -12.82 -13.99 10.57
N ARG A 437 -12.74 -15.32 10.49
CA ARG A 437 -13.11 -16.23 11.57
C ARG A 437 -11.93 -17.06 12.05
N THR A 438 -12.00 -17.43 13.34
CA THR A 438 -11.12 -18.45 13.90
C THR A 438 -11.93 -19.43 14.74
N ARG A 439 -11.51 -20.71 14.73
CA ARG A 439 -12.06 -21.78 15.56
C ARG A 439 -11.01 -22.51 16.37
N ASP A 440 -9.75 -22.32 16.02
CA ASP A 440 -8.61 -23.09 16.54
C ASP A 440 -7.43 -22.23 16.99
N LEU A 441 -7.60 -20.90 17.04
CA LEU A 441 -6.52 -20.02 17.47
C LEU A 441 -6.21 -20.25 18.95
N THR A 442 -4.95 -20.50 19.22
CA THR A 442 -4.42 -20.66 20.58
C THR A 442 -3.30 -19.67 20.83
N CYS A 443 -3.31 -19.11 22.04
CA CYS A 443 -2.24 -18.30 22.58
C CYS A 443 -1.61 -19.06 23.76
N THR A 444 -0.32 -19.34 23.68
CA THR A 444 0.41 -20.05 24.72
C THR A 444 1.33 -19.10 25.47
N VAL A 445 1.19 -19.02 26.78
CA VAL A 445 2.03 -18.26 27.70
C VAL A 445 2.82 -19.23 28.58
N GLY A 446 4.09 -19.44 28.28
CA GLY A 446 4.86 -20.52 28.86
C GLY A 446 4.25 -21.87 28.44
N GLU A 447 3.66 -22.60 29.45
CA GLU A 447 2.96 -23.87 29.20
C GLU A 447 1.42 -23.73 29.20
N GLN A 448 0.92 -22.50 29.39
CA GLN A 448 -0.51 -22.24 29.57
C GLN A 448 -1.17 -21.91 28.24
N VAL A 449 -2.22 -22.63 27.88
CA VAL A 449 -2.91 -22.49 26.61
C VAL A 449 -4.23 -21.76 26.80
N ILE A 450 -4.39 -20.64 26.11
CA ILE A 450 -5.65 -19.89 25.98
C ILE A 450 -6.18 -20.13 24.56
N ARG A 451 -7.42 -20.55 24.44
CA ARG A 451 -8.10 -20.80 23.17
C ARG A 451 -9.02 -19.64 22.82
N PHE A 452 -9.01 -19.28 21.55
CA PHE A 452 -9.87 -18.24 20.97
C PHE A 452 -10.70 -18.82 19.82
N GLU A 453 -11.98 -18.49 19.84
CA GLU A 453 -12.93 -18.78 18.77
C GLU A 453 -13.76 -17.53 18.52
N GLY A 454 -13.95 -17.13 17.27
CA GLY A 454 -14.79 -15.98 16.98
C GLY A 454 -14.58 -15.36 15.62
N GLU A 455 -14.94 -14.08 15.52
CA GLU A 455 -14.96 -13.36 14.26
C GLU A 455 -14.50 -11.91 14.41
N PHE A 456 -13.89 -11.41 13.35
CA PHE A 456 -13.53 -10.02 13.11
C PHE A 456 -14.31 -9.54 11.89
N ARG A 457 -14.87 -8.33 11.90
CA ARG A 457 -15.66 -7.71 10.83
C ARG A 457 -15.17 -6.29 10.56
N GLY A 458 -15.43 -5.77 9.36
CA GLY A 458 -15.10 -4.41 8.97
C GLY A 458 -13.58 -4.21 8.83
N LEU A 459 -13.01 -4.80 7.80
CA LEU A 459 -11.57 -4.73 7.51
C LEU A 459 -11.12 -3.35 7.00
N ASP A 460 -12.06 -2.47 6.74
CA ASP A 460 -11.89 -1.10 6.25
C ASP A 460 -11.48 -0.07 7.33
N GLY A 461 -11.23 -0.54 8.56
CA GLY A 461 -10.90 0.33 9.70
C GLY A 461 -12.09 0.73 10.58
N SER A 462 -13.34 0.36 10.21
CA SER A 462 -14.53 0.50 11.07
C SER A 462 -14.76 -0.74 11.95
N GLY A 463 -13.78 -1.62 12.04
CA GLY A 463 -13.88 -2.99 12.48
C GLY A 463 -14.38 -3.24 13.89
N SER A 464 -14.95 -4.41 14.07
CA SER A 464 -15.37 -4.96 15.36
C SER A 464 -14.97 -6.43 15.48
N TYR A 465 -14.82 -6.92 16.71
CA TYR A 465 -14.57 -8.33 16.96
C TYR A 465 -15.53 -8.90 18.01
N ARG A 466 -15.77 -10.21 17.90
CA ARG A 466 -16.40 -11.04 18.92
C ARG A 466 -15.57 -12.30 19.08
N LEU A 467 -15.05 -12.52 20.28
CA LEU A 467 -14.19 -13.65 20.60
C LEU A 467 -14.71 -14.38 21.81
N ARG A 468 -14.82 -15.69 21.72
CA ARG A 468 -14.91 -16.56 22.87
C ARG A 468 -13.50 -16.93 23.30
N VAL A 469 -13.20 -16.72 24.58
CA VAL A 469 -11.92 -17.06 25.19
C VAL A 469 -12.12 -18.17 26.22
N GLN A 470 -11.22 -19.15 26.25
CA GLN A 470 -11.27 -20.24 27.20
C GLN A 470 -9.86 -20.71 27.59
N THR A 471 -9.65 -20.92 28.89
CA THR A 471 -8.52 -21.71 29.39
C THR A 471 -8.97 -22.57 30.56
N ARG A 472 -8.27 -23.64 30.83
CA ARG A 472 -8.56 -24.56 31.94
C ARG A 472 -7.29 -24.93 32.67
N GLN A 473 -7.37 -24.92 34.02
CA GLN A 473 -6.30 -25.30 34.94
C GLN A 473 -4.96 -24.57 34.64
N ALA A 474 -5.07 -23.33 34.09
CA ALA A 474 -3.90 -22.56 33.79
C ALA A 474 -3.26 -21.96 35.06
N ASP A 475 -1.96 -21.78 35.04
CA ASP A 475 -1.25 -21.08 36.14
C ASP A 475 -1.64 -19.59 36.08
N THR A 476 -2.43 -19.17 37.09
CA THR A 476 -2.95 -17.79 37.17
C THR A 476 -1.83 -16.77 37.16
N ASN A 477 -0.74 -17.01 37.90
CA ASN A 477 0.34 -16.05 37.99
C ASN A 477 1.03 -15.84 36.65
N ARG A 478 1.26 -16.90 35.90
CA ARG A 478 1.82 -16.79 34.55
C ARG A 478 0.92 -16.01 33.61
N ILE A 479 -0.40 -16.26 33.63
CA ILE A 479 -1.37 -15.51 32.79
C ILE A 479 -1.39 -14.04 33.23
N VAL A 480 -1.58 -13.75 34.53
CA VAL A 480 -1.66 -12.37 35.02
C VAL A 480 -0.37 -11.60 34.76
N SER A 481 0.80 -12.22 34.98
CA SER A 481 2.10 -11.59 34.73
C SER A 481 2.40 -11.31 33.27
N ALA A 482 1.80 -12.08 32.36
CA ALA A 482 1.96 -11.83 30.92
C ALA A 482 1.12 -10.63 30.42
N PHE A 483 0.01 -10.32 31.10
CA PHE A 483 -0.93 -9.28 30.68
C PHE A 483 -1.00 -8.07 31.65
N SER A 484 -0.23 -8.06 32.71
CA SER A 484 -0.19 -6.96 33.68
C SER A 484 1.14 -6.84 34.39
N ALA A 485 1.41 -5.66 34.94
CA ALA A 485 2.58 -5.42 35.79
C ALA A 485 2.49 -6.09 37.20
N ASN A 486 1.35 -6.73 37.51
CA ASN A 486 1.10 -7.37 38.81
C ASN A 486 1.70 -8.80 38.86
N ASN A 487 2.99 -8.87 39.08
CA ASN A 487 3.70 -10.14 39.17
C ASN A 487 3.61 -10.71 40.57
N ASP A 488 3.57 -12.04 40.70
CA ASP A 488 3.66 -12.81 41.94
C ASP A 488 2.56 -12.50 42.98
N THR A 489 1.39 -12.02 42.54
CA THR A 489 0.29 -11.63 43.43
C THR A 489 -0.76 -12.73 43.58
N LEU A 490 -1.18 -13.37 42.47
CA LEU A 490 -2.27 -14.34 42.46
C LEU A 490 -1.80 -15.66 41.85
N HIS A 491 -1.93 -16.75 42.61
CA HIS A 491 -1.51 -18.09 42.22
C HIS A 491 -2.64 -19.10 42.39
N GLY A 492 -2.63 -20.12 41.56
CA GLY A 492 -3.58 -21.23 41.55
C GLY A 492 -3.99 -21.64 40.17
N PRO A 493 -4.63 -22.79 40.01
CA PRO A 493 -5.18 -23.23 38.73
C PRO A 493 -6.41 -22.40 38.36
N LEU A 494 -6.34 -21.72 37.21
CA LEU A 494 -7.39 -20.84 36.66
C LEU A 494 -8.21 -21.57 35.62
N ASP A 495 -9.51 -21.62 35.82
CA ASP A 495 -10.49 -21.86 34.80
C ASP A 495 -11.12 -20.53 34.39
N LEU A 496 -11.06 -20.22 33.08
CA LEU A 496 -11.60 -18.97 32.54
C LEU A 496 -12.39 -19.25 31.26
N GLN A 497 -13.58 -18.66 31.16
CA GLN A 497 -14.39 -18.66 29.98
C GLN A 497 -15.08 -17.30 29.81
N GLY A 498 -15.06 -16.76 28.60
CA GLY A 498 -15.73 -15.49 28.36
C GLY A 498 -16.06 -15.26 26.89
N ASP A 499 -17.00 -14.36 26.69
CA ASP A 499 -17.36 -13.80 25.39
C ASP A 499 -16.92 -12.31 25.40
N LEU A 500 -15.93 -12.00 24.59
CA LEU A 500 -15.35 -10.66 24.45
C LEU A 500 -15.81 -10.02 23.16
N SER A 501 -15.98 -8.73 23.17
CA SER A 501 -16.28 -7.92 21.97
C SER A 501 -15.59 -6.57 22.06
N GLY A 502 -15.35 -5.93 20.92
CA GLY A 502 -14.75 -4.61 20.90
C GLY A 502 -14.74 -4.02 19.51
N SER A 503 -14.31 -2.76 19.43
CA SER A 503 -14.06 -2.06 18.18
C SER A 503 -12.57 -2.07 17.86
N LEU A 504 -12.24 -2.21 16.58
CA LEU A 504 -10.89 -2.02 16.04
C LEU A 504 -10.70 -0.59 15.52
N ALA A 505 -11.79 0.21 15.52
CA ALA A 505 -11.80 1.57 15.00
C ALA A 505 -11.36 2.60 16.05
N GLY A 506 -10.43 3.49 15.66
CA GLY A 506 -10.08 4.68 16.40
C GLY A 506 -8.90 4.53 17.37
N PRO A 507 -8.47 5.64 17.96
CA PRO A 507 -7.29 5.71 18.82
C PRO A 507 -7.54 5.26 20.28
N GLN A 508 -8.63 4.54 20.54
CA GLN A 508 -8.98 4.08 21.89
C GLN A 508 -7.98 3.00 22.35
N SER A 509 -7.62 3.04 23.62
CA SER A 509 -6.85 1.94 24.22
C SER A 509 -7.63 0.62 24.13
N PHE A 510 -6.92 -0.51 24.03
CA PHE A 510 -7.56 -1.83 24.01
C PHE A 510 -8.53 -2.02 25.18
N ALA A 511 -8.18 -1.53 26.38
CA ALA A 511 -9.00 -1.62 27.58
C ALA A 511 -10.32 -0.82 27.45
N GLU A 512 -10.30 0.36 26.80
CA GLU A 512 -11.51 1.18 26.58
C GLU A 512 -12.43 0.59 25.50
N ALA A 513 -11.84 -0.04 24.48
CA ALA A 513 -12.58 -0.68 23.41
C ALA A 513 -13.15 -2.05 23.80
N LEU A 514 -12.63 -2.66 24.89
CA LEU A 514 -13.01 -4.00 25.32
C LEU A 514 -14.39 -4.01 25.98
N GLY A 515 -15.24 -4.93 25.53
CA GLY A 515 -16.52 -5.26 26.14
C GLY A 515 -16.71 -6.77 26.26
N GLY A 516 -17.71 -7.18 27.03
CA GLY A 516 -18.07 -8.58 27.12
C GLY A 516 -18.26 -9.10 28.54
N ARG A 517 -18.37 -10.41 28.66
CA ARG A 517 -18.54 -11.11 29.94
C ARG A 517 -17.51 -12.22 30.08
N VAL A 518 -16.80 -12.23 31.20
CA VAL A 518 -15.79 -13.25 31.53
C VAL A 518 -16.15 -13.86 32.87
N ARG A 519 -16.21 -15.18 32.94
CA ARG A 519 -16.29 -15.95 34.19
C ARG A 519 -14.94 -16.58 34.46
N PHE A 520 -14.48 -16.48 35.68
CA PHE A 520 -13.25 -17.09 36.13
C PHE A 520 -13.44 -17.79 37.46
N ASP A 521 -12.65 -18.83 37.71
CA ASP A 521 -12.59 -19.57 38.96
C ASP A 521 -11.16 -20.08 39.20
N ILE A 522 -10.65 -19.86 40.41
CA ILE A 522 -9.32 -20.28 40.85
C ILE A 522 -9.49 -21.06 42.10
N VAL A 523 -9.08 -22.31 42.10
CA VAL A 523 -9.22 -23.23 43.26
C VAL A 523 -7.87 -23.47 43.93
N ALA A 524 -7.91 -23.62 45.28
CA ALA A 524 -6.74 -23.93 46.09
C ALA A 524 -5.52 -23.01 45.79
N GLY A 525 -5.76 -21.71 45.76
CA GLY A 525 -4.76 -20.72 45.40
C GLY A 525 -4.13 -19.95 46.54
N ARG A 526 -3.30 -18.97 46.16
CA ARG A 526 -2.69 -18.01 47.10
C ARG A 526 -2.81 -16.59 46.54
N LEU A 527 -3.15 -15.66 47.45
CA LEU A 527 -3.21 -14.21 47.19
C LEU A 527 -2.15 -13.54 48.05
N ARG A 528 -0.99 -13.23 47.44
CA ARG A 528 0.16 -12.68 48.15
C ARG A 528 0.04 -11.20 48.38
N GLY A 529 0.34 -10.77 49.63
CA GLY A 529 0.39 -9.36 49.98
C GLY A 529 -0.95 -8.66 50.09
N ILE A 530 -2.07 -9.35 49.88
CA ILE A 530 -3.42 -8.77 49.91
C ILE A 530 -4.27 -9.57 50.91
N SER A 531 -4.70 -8.92 52.00
CA SER A 531 -5.61 -9.50 53.00
C SER A 531 -6.77 -8.53 53.27
N ILE A 532 -7.94 -8.86 52.74
CA ILE A 532 -9.17 -8.09 53.01
C ILE A 532 -9.53 -8.14 54.50
N LEU A 533 -9.24 -9.26 55.13
CA LEU A 533 -9.46 -9.45 56.58
C LEU A 533 -8.58 -8.50 57.38
N GLU A 534 -7.28 -8.44 57.09
CA GLU A 534 -6.34 -7.52 57.72
C GLU A 534 -6.75 -6.05 57.49
N ALA A 535 -7.02 -5.67 56.25
CA ALA A 535 -7.46 -4.31 55.92
C ALA A 535 -8.73 -3.91 56.70
N THR A 536 -9.69 -4.83 56.84
CA THR A 536 -10.92 -4.64 57.58
C THR A 536 -10.64 -4.42 59.08
N PHE A 537 -9.85 -5.26 59.74
CA PHE A 537 -9.59 -5.11 61.15
C PHE A 537 -8.60 -4.01 61.49
N ARG A 538 -7.67 -3.67 60.65
CA ARG A 538 -6.85 -2.43 60.75
C ARG A 538 -7.72 -1.18 60.70
N ARG A 539 -8.78 -1.19 59.85
CA ARG A 539 -9.75 -0.11 59.79
C ARG A 539 -10.58 -0.03 61.07
N PHE A 540 -10.98 -1.19 61.62
CA PHE A 540 -11.66 -1.27 62.91
C PHE A 540 -10.84 -0.62 64.01
N ASP A 541 -9.55 -0.94 64.12
CA ASP A 541 -8.66 -0.40 65.14
C ASP A 541 -8.46 1.13 65.06
N LYS A 542 -8.61 1.69 63.84
CA LYS A 542 -8.53 3.15 63.57
C LYS A 542 -9.86 3.89 63.79
N THR A 543 -10.99 3.20 63.85
CA THR A 543 -12.30 3.84 64.00
C THR A 543 -12.61 4.18 65.43
N GLY A 544 -13.51 5.16 65.63
CA GLY A 544 -14.04 5.54 66.94
C GLY A 544 -14.78 4.41 67.69
N ALA A 545 -15.13 3.29 66.99
CA ALA A 545 -15.77 2.14 67.55
C ALA A 545 -14.93 1.49 68.67
N LEU A 546 -13.62 1.39 68.49
CA LEU A 546 -12.67 0.92 69.54
C LEU A 546 -12.56 1.91 70.70
N GLY A 547 -12.55 3.22 70.40
CA GLY A 547 -12.56 4.28 71.42
C GLY A 547 -13.82 4.23 72.28
N PHE A 548 -14.99 4.01 71.65
CA PHE A 548 -16.24 3.82 72.37
C PHE A 548 -16.23 2.56 73.27
N LEU A 549 -15.81 1.42 72.74
CA LEU A 549 -15.72 0.17 73.47
C LEU A 549 -14.72 0.26 74.64
N ARG A 550 -13.60 0.96 74.45
CA ARG A 550 -12.63 1.31 75.55
C ARG A 550 -13.26 2.15 76.64
N GLY A 551 -14.12 3.13 76.23
CA GLY A 551 -14.88 3.98 77.15
C GLY A 551 -15.86 3.19 78.03
N LEU A 552 -16.36 2.05 77.55
CA LEU A 552 -17.20 1.13 78.30
C LEU A 552 -16.43 0.29 79.34
N LYS A 553 -15.09 0.43 79.41
CA LYS A 553 -14.19 -0.33 80.30
C LYS A 553 -14.38 -1.85 80.21
N LEU A 554 -14.79 -2.38 79.07
CA LEU A 554 -14.92 -3.80 78.84
C LEU A 554 -13.50 -4.45 78.83
N PRO A 555 -13.27 -5.48 79.58
CA PRO A 555 -12.00 -6.21 79.52
C PRO A 555 -11.81 -6.78 78.09
N GLY A 556 -10.62 -6.66 77.57
CA GLY A 556 -10.31 -7.21 76.24
C GLY A 556 -10.34 -6.19 75.06
N PHE A 557 -11.02 -5.08 75.19
CA PHE A 557 -10.98 -4.02 74.13
C PHE A 557 -9.88 -2.99 74.38
N GLN A 558 -8.92 -3.31 75.32
CA GLN A 558 -7.80 -2.42 75.65
C GLN A 558 -6.70 -2.44 74.56
N LYS A 559 -6.59 -3.52 73.81
CA LYS A 559 -5.61 -3.71 72.72
C LYS A 559 -6.25 -3.67 71.36
N PRO A 560 -5.51 -3.26 70.30
CA PRO A 560 -5.93 -3.42 68.93
C PRO A 560 -6.26 -4.89 68.60
N LEU A 561 -7.30 -5.11 67.74
CA LEU A 561 -7.67 -6.47 67.31
C LEU A 561 -6.81 -7.01 66.18
N ALA A 562 -6.40 -6.15 65.25
CA ALA A 562 -5.66 -6.58 64.05
C ALA A 562 -4.38 -7.35 64.39
N PRO A 563 -3.50 -6.92 65.34
CA PRO A 563 -2.31 -7.70 65.69
C PRO A 563 -2.61 -9.05 66.36
N GLY A 564 -3.78 -9.20 66.99
CA GLY A 564 -4.20 -10.46 67.62
C GLY A 564 -4.76 -11.49 66.64
N LEU A 565 -4.97 -11.09 65.39
CA LEU A 565 -5.56 -11.92 64.35
C LEU A 565 -4.60 -12.28 63.23
N GLU A 566 -3.31 -11.94 63.35
CA GLU A 566 -2.27 -12.17 62.33
C GLU A 566 -2.24 -13.59 61.76
N ARG A 567 -2.49 -14.60 62.59
CA ARG A 567 -2.52 -16.00 62.17
C ARG A 567 -3.61 -16.32 61.17
N TYR A 568 -4.64 -15.47 61.01
CA TYR A 568 -5.76 -15.61 60.07
C TYR A 568 -5.59 -14.78 58.79
N TYR A 569 -4.51 -13.99 58.68
CA TYR A 569 -4.20 -13.20 57.48
C TYR A 569 -3.44 -14.03 56.42
N GLY A 570 -3.66 -15.34 56.45
CA GLY A 570 -3.01 -16.26 55.53
C GLY A 570 -3.34 -15.93 54.06
N GLU A 571 -2.38 -16.19 53.21
CA GLU A 571 -2.48 -15.94 51.78
C GLU A 571 -3.32 -17.01 51.04
N HIS A 572 -3.59 -18.17 51.66
CA HIS A 572 -4.25 -19.29 51.00
C HIS A 572 -5.77 -19.12 51.00
N PHE A 573 -6.37 -19.49 49.86
CA PHE A 573 -7.82 -19.56 49.69
C PHE A 573 -8.22 -20.89 49.07
N ASP A 574 -9.46 -21.32 49.33
CA ASP A 574 -10.05 -22.53 48.78
C ASP A 574 -10.62 -22.25 47.37
N SER A 575 -11.30 -21.12 47.20
CA SER A 575 -11.77 -20.65 45.89
C SER A 575 -11.80 -19.12 45.81
N LEU A 576 -11.50 -18.61 44.63
CA LEU A 576 -11.66 -17.21 44.25
C LEU A 576 -12.25 -17.17 42.84
N GLY A 577 -13.41 -16.55 42.68
CA GLY A 577 -14.07 -16.52 41.36
C GLY A 577 -15.15 -15.48 41.24
N GLY A 578 -15.73 -15.44 40.08
CA GLY A 578 -16.83 -14.52 39.79
C GLY A 578 -17.01 -14.27 38.28
N THR A 579 -17.95 -13.42 38.02
CA THR A 579 -18.24 -12.92 36.66
C THR A 579 -17.82 -11.47 36.54
N LEU A 580 -17.11 -11.13 35.47
CA LEU A 580 -16.78 -9.75 35.10
C LEU A 580 -17.58 -9.37 33.87
N GLU A 581 -18.34 -8.30 33.97
CA GLU A 581 -19.02 -7.65 32.84
C GLU A 581 -18.23 -6.40 32.47
N ILE A 582 -17.59 -6.43 31.31
CA ILE A 582 -16.61 -5.42 30.85
C ILE A 582 -17.29 -4.49 29.85
N GLN A 583 -17.16 -3.18 30.07
CA GLN A 583 -17.62 -2.16 29.15
C GLN A 583 -16.92 -0.82 29.41
N GLY A 584 -16.41 -0.18 28.35
CA GLY A 584 -15.88 1.18 28.41
C GLY A 584 -14.74 1.38 29.43
N GLY A 585 -13.79 0.46 29.50
CA GLY A 585 -12.66 0.54 30.42
C GLY A 585 -12.98 0.15 31.87
N GLN A 586 -14.19 -0.34 32.15
CA GLN A 586 -14.64 -0.76 33.47
C GLN A 586 -15.10 -2.21 33.44
N ALA A 587 -14.87 -2.92 34.53
CA ALA A 587 -15.44 -4.24 34.78
C ALA A 587 -16.39 -4.18 35.97
N SER A 588 -17.65 -4.56 35.81
CA SER A 588 -18.58 -4.76 36.90
C SER A 588 -18.58 -6.23 37.32
N THR A 589 -18.69 -6.49 38.61
CA THR A 589 -18.84 -7.85 39.11
C THR A 589 -20.07 -7.95 40.02
N PRO A 590 -21.03 -8.82 39.67
CA PRO A 590 -22.21 -9.05 40.50
C PRO A 590 -21.99 -10.13 41.57
N ASP A 591 -21.00 -11.00 41.41
CA ASP A 591 -20.90 -12.29 42.14
C ASP A 591 -19.46 -12.67 42.50
N PHE A 592 -18.54 -11.70 42.62
CA PHE A 592 -17.18 -12.00 43.04
C PHE A 592 -17.17 -12.58 44.45
N HIS A 593 -16.44 -13.67 44.63
CA HIS A 593 -16.30 -14.35 45.90
C HIS A 593 -14.87 -14.84 46.16
N LEU A 594 -14.47 -14.78 47.39
CA LEU A 594 -13.22 -15.34 47.91
C LEU A 594 -13.57 -16.20 49.14
N VAL A 595 -13.28 -17.48 49.10
CA VAL A 595 -13.49 -18.41 50.17
C VAL A 595 -12.13 -18.85 50.73
N THR A 596 -11.93 -18.62 52.02
CA THR A 596 -10.74 -19.08 52.74
C THR A 596 -11.17 -20.07 53.80
N PRO A 597 -10.27 -20.82 54.42
CA PRO A 597 -10.60 -21.70 55.53
C PRO A 597 -11.25 -21.01 56.75
N THR A 598 -11.09 -19.69 56.85
CA THR A 598 -11.46 -18.94 58.06
C THR A 598 -12.50 -17.85 57.85
N TYR A 599 -12.72 -17.43 56.61
CA TYR A 599 -13.74 -16.44 56.22
C TYR A 599 -14.13 -16.56 54.76
N GLU A 600 -15.30 -16.06 54.47
CA GLU A 600 -15.78 -15.85 53.07
C GLU A 600 -15.95 -14.36 52.83
N PHE A 601 -15.57 -13.92 51.64
CA PHE A 601 -15.76 -12.54 51.22
C PHE A 601 -16.47 -12.49 49.88
N ALA A 602 -17.57 -11.76 49.82
CA ALA A 602 -18.31 -11.47 48.61
C ALA A 602 -18.19 -9.98 48.26
N LEU A 603 -18.15 -9.67 46.96
CA LEU A 603 -18.00 -8.30 46.47
C LEU A 603 -18.90 -8.09 45.26
N GLN A 604 -19.51 -6.92 45.20
CA GLN A 604 -20.28 -6.42 44.04
C GLN A 604 -19.88 -4.98 43.79
N GLY A 605 -19.54 -4.63 42.55
CA GLY A 605 -19.15 -3.25 42.20
C GLY A 605 -18.37 -3.13 40.90
N LEU A 606 -17.68 -2.03 40.79
CA LEU A 606 -16.93 -1.64 39.61
C LEU A 606 -15.41 -1.73 39.89
N ILE A 607 -14.69 -2.16 38.88
CA ILE A 607 -13.23 -2.21 38.81
C ILE A 607 -12.81 -1.39 37.58
N GLN A 608 -11.99 -0.38 37.76
CA GLN A 608 -11.38 0.35 36.64
C GLN A 608 -10.26 -0.50 36.05
N LEU A 609 -10.25 -0.73 34.75
CA LEU A 609 -9.24 -1.56 34.12
C LEU A 609 -7.88 -0.84 33.95
N SER A 610 -7.86 0.49 33.99
CA SER A 610 -6.65 1.30 33.80
C SER A 610 -5.70 1.27 34.98
N ASP A 611 -6.24 1.32 36.21
CA ASP A 611 -5.49 1.45 37.47
C ASP A 611 -5.90 0.43 38.54
N LEU A 612 -6.79 -0.49 38.20
CA LEU A 612 -7.42 -1.47 39.10
C LEU A 612 -8.15 -0.84 40.28
N GLY A 613 -8.62 0.40 40.14
CA GLY A 613 -9.39 1.13 41.13
C GLY A 613 -10.72 0.45 41.44
N LEU A 614 -11.11 0.45 42.72
CA LEU A 614 -12.32 -0.18 43.24
C LEU A 614 -13.38 0.86 43.62
N ASP A 615 -14.61 0.63 43.17
CA ASP A 615 -15.82 1.26 43.72
C ASP A 615 -16.89 0.18 43.88
N ALA A 616 -16.87 -0.41 45.09
CA ALA A 616 -17.63 -1.62 45.34
C ALA A 616 -18.23 -1.64 46.76
N LYS A 617 -19.12 -2.57 46.97
CA LYS A 617 -19.62 -2.99 48.28
C LYS A 617 -19.34 -4.47 48.46
N GLY A 618 -19.17 -4.88 49.71
CA GLY A 618 -18.87 -6.26 50.02
C GLY A 618 -19.47 -6.75 51.32
N GLU A 619 -19.33 -8.05 51.53
CA GLU A 619 -19.77 -8.72 52.74
C GLU A 619 -18.64 -9.68 53.17
N LEU A 620 -18.25 -9.61 54.45
CA LEU A 620 -17.25 -10.47 55.03
C LEU A 620 -17.94 -11.39 56.08
N LEU A 621 -18.01 -12.66 55.75
CA LEU A 621 -18.60 -13.68 56.61
C LEU A 621 -17.46 -14.39 57.39
N LEU A 622 -17.37 -14.15 58.67
CA LEU A 622 -16.35 -14.75 59.53
C LEU A 622 -16.70 -16.19 59.86
N GLY A 623 -15.76 -17.10 59.75
CA GLY A 623 -15.90 -18.49 60.17
C GLY A 623 -15.95 -18.63 61.71
N GLU A 624 -16.39 -19.78 62.18
CA GLU A 624 -16.59 -20.06 63.64
C GLU A 624 -15.32 -19.92 64.46
N GLU A 625 -14.18 -20.44 63.96
CA GLU A 625 -12.90 -20.36 64.61
C GLU A 625 -12.40 -18.91 64.78
N LEU A 626 -12.51 -18.13 63.69
CA LEU A 626 -12.14 -16.72 63.69
C LEU A 626 -13.04 -15.91 64.62
N THR A 627 -14.34 -16.15 64.57
CA THR A 627 -15.35 -15.51 65.49
C THR A 627 -15.02 -15.82 66.94
N SER A 628 -14.73 -17.08 67.28
CA SER A 628 -14.34 -17.49 68.60
C SER A 628 -13.04 -16.85 69.09
N SER A 629 -12.06 -16.67 68.19
CA SER A 629 -10.80 -15.99 68.47
C SER A 629 -11.01 -14.50 68.75
N ILE A 630 -11.84 -13.82 67.98
CA ILE A 630 -12.22 -12.44 68.23
C ILE A 630 -12.90 -12.32 69.59
N ALA A 631 -13.86 -13.21 69.93
CA ALA A 631 -14.48 -13.27 71.24
C ALA A 631 -13.49 -13.44 72.36
N GLY A 632 -12.51 -14.29 72.15
CA GLY A 632 -11.41 -14.50 73.09
C GLY A 632 -10.55 -13.27 73.33
N LEU A 633 -10.20 -12.54 72.28
CA LEU A 633 -9.43 -11.27 72.37
C LEU A 633 -10.19 -10.19 73.12
N VAL A 634 -11.52 -10.13 72.98
CA VAL A 634 -12.38 -9.18 73.67
C VAL A 634 -12.85 -9.66 75.06
N GLY A 635 -12.32 -10.77 75.55
CA GLY A 635 -12.57 -11.23 76.94
C GLY A 635 -13.83 -12.04 77.10
N LEU A 636 -14.48 -12.51 76.07
CA LEU A 636 -15.72 -13.29 76.11
C LEU A 636 -15.52 -14.80 76.01
N LYS A 637 -14.40 -15.33 76.63
CA LYS A 637 -13.95 -16.72 76.49
C LYS A 637 -14.91 -17.79 77.02
N LYS A 638 -15.97 -17.45 77.79
CA LYS A 638 -16.90 -18.39 78.42
C LYS A 638 -18.23 -18.55 77.72
N MET A 639 -18.40 -17.97 76.51
CA MET A 639 -19.68 -18.03 75.76
C MET A 639 -19.48 -18.84 74.52
N PRO A 640 -20.39 -19.77 74.18
CA PRO A 640 -20.37 -20.43 72.92
C PRO A 640 -20.88 -19.44 71.82
N LEU A 641 -19.97 -18.72 71.20
CA LEU A 641 -20.22 -18.02 69.96
C LEU A 641 -20.15 -19.07 68.85
N VAL A 642 -21.24 -19.74 68.63
CA VAL A 642 -21.37 -20.82 67.62
C VAL A 642 -21.90 -20.28 66.28
N GLN A 643 -21.84 -18.98 66.04
CA GLN A 643 -22.42 -18.40 64.84
C GLN A 643 -21.37 -17.68 63.98
N ARG A 644 -21.46 -17.93 62.68
CA ARG A 644 -20.77 -17.12 61.67
C ARG A 644 -21.25 -15.67 61.80
N VAL A 645 -20.34 -14.71 61.73
CA VAL A 645 -20.68 -13.28 61.84
C VAL A 645 -20.47 -12.60 60.51
N LEU A 646 -21.55 -12.00 60.01
CA LEU A 646 -21.49 -11.18 58.80
C LEU A 646 -21.09 -9.75 59.14
N ILE A 647 -20.12 -9.20 58.46
CA ILE A 647 -19.69 -7.80 58.50
C ILE A 647 -19.94 -7.20 57.13
N PRO A 648 -21.00 -6.39 56.96
CA PRO A 648 -21.19 -5.63 55.72
C PRO A 648 -20.08 -4.59 55.51
N ILE A 649 -19.66 -4.44 54.26
CA ILE A 649 -18.72 -3.42 53.79
C ILE A 649 -19.45 -2.57 52.80
N PRO A 650 -20.20 -1.52 53.24
CA PRO A 650 -21.02 -0.69 52.38
C PRO A 650 -20.23 0.08 51.32
N LYS A 651 -18.91 0.27 51.58
CA LYS A 651 -18.01 0.88 50.64
C LYS A 651 -16.63 0.21 50.70
N LEU A 652 -16.13 -0.18 49.53
CA LEU A 652 -14.80 -0.71 49.30
C LEU A 652 -14.16 0.09 48.17
N GLY A 653 -13.22 0.95 48.55
CA GLY A 653 -12.43 1.75 47.60
C GLY A 653 -10.97 1.30 47.59
N GLY A 654 -10.07 2.13 47.08
CA GLY A 654 -8.68 1.82 46.87
C GLY A 654 -8.46 1.10 45.54
N THR A 655 -7.52 0.15 45.53
CA THR A 655 -7.24 -0.69 44.36
C THR A 655 -7.37 -2.19 44.71
N LEU A 656 -7.37 -3.04 43.69
CA LEU A 656 -7.37 -4.50 43.93
C LEU A 656 -6.16 -4.97 44.77
N THR A 657 -5.03 -4.28 44.65
CA THR A 657 -3.80 -4.59 45.40
C THR A 657 -3.71 -3.89 46.75
N ASP A 658 -4.42 -2.77 46.94
CA ASP A 658 -4.50 -2.03 48.23
C ASP A 658 -5.97 -1.65 48.52
N PRO A 659 -6.81 -2.64 48.90
CA PRO A 659 -8.22 -2.43 49.18
C PRO A 659 -8.43 -1.62 50.47
N LYS A 660 -9.33 -0.64 50.41
CA LYS A 660 -9.67 0.25 51.52
C LYS A 660 -11.13 0.06 51.92
N PRO A 661 -11.43 -0.96 52.73
CA PRO A 661 -12.78 -1.23 53.18
C PRO A 661 -13.27 -0.22 54.24
N GLU A 662 -14.56 0.13 54.15
CA GLU A 662 -15.31 0.89 55.15
C GLU A 662 -16.38 -0.04 55.77
N PRO A 663 -16.02 -0.94 56.70
CA PRO A 663 -16.95 -1.91 57.22
C PRO A 663 -17.95 -1.33 58.21
N ASP A 664 -19.17 -1.89 58.24
CA ASP A 664 -20.20 -1.58 59.25
C ASP A 664 -20.04 -2.52 60.45
N PHE A 665 -19.33 -2.10 61.42
CA PHE A 665 -19.08 -2.93 62.62
C PHE A 665 -20.25 -3.03 63.58
N ARG A 666 -21.40 -2.35 63.30
CA ARG A 666 -22.59 -2.48 64.16
C ARG A 666 -23.07 -3.93 64.27
N PHE A 667 -22.93 -4.71 63.22
CA PHE A 667 -23.28 -6.14 63.21
C PHE A 667 -22.36 -6.96 64.12
N LEU A 668 -21.04 -6.74 64.08
CA LEU A 668 -20.09 -7.38 64.95
C LEU A 668 -20.35 -6.96 66.43
N LEU A 669 -20.57 -5.68 66.66
CA LEU A 669 -20.87 -5.16 67.97
C LEU A 669 -22.18 -5.71 68.52
N ARG A 670 -23.26 -5.95 67.71
CA ARG A 670 -24.49 -6.62 68.12
C ARG A 670 -24.27 -8.07 68.46
N ALA A 671 -23.51 -8.80 67.68
CA ALA A 671 -23.16 -10.18 67.96
C ALA A 671 -22.42 -10.32 69.32
N ILE A 672 -21.48 -9.43 69.57
CA ILE A 672 -20.76 -9.32 70.86
C ILE A 672 -21.70 -8.94 71.96
N ALA A 673 -22.58 -7.93 71.81
CA ALA A 673 -23.49 -7.43 72.81
C ALA A 673 -24.59 -8.44 73.20
N GLY A 674 -25.11 -9.20 72.23
CA GLY A 674 -26.12 -10.24 72.48
C GLY A 674 -25.62 -11.36 73.39
N ASN A 675 -24.32 -11.47 73.60
CA ASN A 675 -23.69 -12.49 74.40
C ASN A 675 -23.06 -11.94 75.70
N LEU A 676 -23.29 -10.65 76.08
CA LEU A 676 -22.77 -10.07 77.33
C LEU A 676 -23.75 -10.34 78.50
N PRO A 677 -23.25 -10.80 79.69
CA PRO A 677 -24.09 -10.93 80.84
C PRO A 677 -24.41 -9.57 81.48
N GLY A 678 -25.70 -9.23 81.55
CA GLY A 678 -26.24 -8.08 82.27
C GLY A 678 -27.00 -7.05 81.41
N ALA A 679 -28.24 -6.73 81.75
CA ALA A 679 -29.18 -5.89 81.03
C ALA A 679 -28.68 -4.44 80.85
N GLY A 680 -27.82 -3.92 81.70
CA GLY A 680 -27.34 -2.51 81.58
C GLY A 680 -26.27 -2.25 80.53
N ALA A 681 -25.49 -3.27 80.13
CA ALA A 681 -24.52 -3.16 79.06
C ALA A 681 -25.17 -3.23 77.71
N LEU A 682 -26.24 -3.99 77.59
CA LEU A 682 -27.08 -4.12 76.38
C LEU A 682 -27.79 -2.83 76.02
N GLU A 683 -28.24 -2.04 76.99
CA GLU A 683 -28.96 -0.79 76.76
C GLU A 683 -27.99 0.33 76.31
N LYS A 684 -26.77 0.38 76.80
CA LYS A 684 -25.68 1.28 76.37
C LYS A 684 -25.19 0.96 74.96
N LEU A 685 -25.06 -0.32 74.62
CA LEU A 685 -24.69 -0.79 73.25
C LEU A 685 -25.82 -0.54 72.24
N ARG A 686 -27.11 -0.75 72.62
CA ARG A 686 -28.26 -0.40 71.78
C ARG A 686 -28.34 1.08 71.47
N GLY A 687 -28.02 1.95 72.45
CA GLY A 687 -27.93 3.38 72.24
C GLY A 687 -26.79 3.83 71.29
N ALA A 688 -25.69 3.15 71.31
CA ALA A 688 -24.53 3.42 70.44
C ALA A 688 -24.71 2.91 68.98
N VAL A 689 -25.46 1.80 68.80
CA VAL A 689 -25.76 1.24 67.51
C VAL A 689 -26.91 1.99 66.77
N ARG A 690 -27.66 2.80 67.52
CA ARG A 690 -28.71 3.69 66.92
C ARG A 690 -28.23 5.08 66.52
N ARG A 691 -27.01 5.51 66.91
CA ARG A 691 -26.33 6.71 66.40
C ARG A 691 -25.31 6.33 65.29
#